data_f277f40d5e16d66f759d95ae4ea18ed3
#
_entry.id   f277f40d5e16d66f759d95ae4ea18ed3
#
_cell.length_a   1.000
_cell.length_b   1.000
_cell.length_c   1.000
_cell.angle_alpha   90.00
_cell.angle_beta   90.00
_cell.angle_gamma   90.00
#
_symmetry.space_group_name_H-M   'P 1'
#
loop_
_entity.id
_entity.type
_entity.pdbx_description
1 polymer ?
#
loop_
_entity_poly.entity_id
_entity_poly.type
_entity_poly.pdbx_seq_one_letter_code
_entity_poly.pdbx_strand_id
1 'polypeptide(L)'
;MKKHYRNYFIISKFLVLGLAFSSCSDFLNRETDSYVSKEKTFSSYELTAKNLVSVYELIPDGFMRFSEGGMFDAATDDAEHRIDGSNIQLFNIGSWTDNNNPDDIWNRCYTGIRLASEFIDNVDKVNLDKYKLDPNNTTEYENRLKDLKVWKAEARFLRAYFHFELLKRFGPTPYVSSVLALEANHSDVKRPSMDDCVNAIANECDAAAKDLELTPWRDESALGHATKGAALALKSRLLLYAASPLYVQWQNTDESNLPSSPAKWEKAAKAAKAVIDITQYSLHPSYSSLFKNNFKSSEMIFAKRYNNSADLEKRNFPVSFGGQGGTNPSQNLVDAYEMKDGSLFSWANAQQAAEPYKDRDERLNATLFYNGSNLKNAKVETATDAKDGVNKPNGTKTGYYLRKYLNEDVNVLTASNGLGHTWPIFRLAEMYLNYAEALNEYNPGHADILTYLNAVRQRAHQPALAAGLSQEAMREAIRRERRVELAFEEHRAWDVRRWKIGSKTLGSDLQGLDITATQTGGSGSSSTSGSTTTETIPASEIPAGWYYYDGDEFNGSSIDHHYWGILGDSRTKNAQYGQQQGMVQTYREEQVSMVKENGLSFARITATRNGNPPKSTNKDASKKEPWWSGGLISRETSKYGNEAKYYPLYSRIEIRAKIPWNYGVWMSSWLRHHLGYDVCELDIQEFFVKEFENYPQKYKVSQT
;
A
#
# COMPACT_ATOMS: atom_id res chain seq x y z
N MET A 1 90.97 -19.68 6.09
CA MET A 1 89.84 -19.05 6.81
C MET A 1 88.63 -18.60 5.94
N LYS A 2 88.74 -18.48 4.63
CA LYS A 2 87.58 -17.98 3.79
C LYS A 2 86.55 -19.05 3.36
N LYS A 3 86.79 -20.35 3.56
CA LYS A 3 85.91 -21.44 3.13
C LYS A 3 84.86 -21.86 4.18
N HIS A 4 85.16 -21.65 5.46
CA HIS A 4 84.18 -21.96 6.55
C HIS A 4 83.07 -20.93 6.73
N TYR A 5 83.28 -19.64 6.48
CA TYR A 5 82.25 -18.59 6.61
C TYR A 5 81.18 -18.72 5.51
N ARG A 6 81.48 -19.27 4.36
CA ARG A 6 80.50 -19.41 3.27
C ARG A 6 79.47 -20.50 3.53
N ASN A 7 79.78 -21.53 4.27
CA ASN A 7 78.87 -22.60 4.63
C ASN A 7 77.90 -22.20 5.78
N TYR A 8 78.35 -21.40 6.73
CA TYR A 8 77.50 -20.89 7.79
C TYR A 8 76.50 -19.88 7.25
N PHE A 9 76.86 -19.11 6.24
CA PHE A 9 75.94 -18.09 5.64
C PHE A 9 74.86 -18.79 4.77
N ILE A 10 75.10 -19.92 4.17
CA ILE A 10 74.16 -20.71 3.40
C ILE A 10 73.21 -21.48 4.34
N ILE A 11 73.69 -22.03 5.45
CA ILE A 11 72.89 -22.72 6.45
C ILE A 11 71.97 -21.72 7.21
N SER A 12 72.46 -20.55 7.50
CA SER A 12 71.66 -19.47 8.11
C SER A 12 70.56 -18.98 7.20
N LYS A 13 70.79 -18.90 5.89
CA LYS A 13 69.75 -18.54 4.91
C LYS A 13 68.68 -19.63 4.73
N PHE A 14 69.06 -20.91 4.80
CA PHE A 14 68.08 -22.01 4.78
C PHE A 14 67.29 -22.13 6.09
N LEU A 15 67.90 -21.83 7.24
CA LEU A 15 67.16 -21.81 8.51
C LEU A 15 66.15 -20.65 8.62
N VAL A 16 66.50 -19.47 8.08
CA VAL A 16 65.58 -18.32 7.99
C VAL A 16 64.47 -18.54 6.96
N LEU A 17 64.76 -19.25 5.86
CA LEU A 17 63.73 -19.61 4.88
C LEU A 17 62.79 -20.71 5.40
N GLY A 18 63.30 -21.68 6.24
CA GLY A 18 62.48 -22.73 6.87
C GLY A 18 61.53 -22.19 7.95
N LEU A 19 61.91 -21.10 8.67
CA LEU A 19 61.07 -20.44 9.67
C LEU A 19 60.00 -19.52 9.02
N ALA A 20 60.16 -19.12 7.74
CA ALA A 20 59.18 -18.32 7.01
C ALA A 20 58.01 -19.14 6.45
N PHE A 21 58.14 -20.46 6.35
CA PHE A 21 57.05 -21.35 5.84
C PHE A 21 56.19 -22.00 6.94
N SER A 22 56.58 -21.90 8.21
CA SER A 22 55.80 -22.47 9.32
C SER A 22 54.82 -21.51 10.01
N SER A 23 54.70 -20.27 9.51
CA SER A 23 53.90 -19.21 10.18
C SER A 23 52.61 -18.79 9.47
N CYS A 24 52.14 -19.52 8.43
CA CYS A 24 51.02 -19.04 7.63
C CYS A 24 49.76 -19.92 7.61
N SER A 25 49.73 -21.07 8.30
CA SER A 25 48.51 -21.89 8.28
C SER A 25 47.42 -21.34 9.17
N ASP A 26 47.75 -20.76 10.32
CA ASP A 26 46.75 -20.20 11.25
C ASP A 26 46.26 -18.81 10.85
N PHE A 27 47.04 -18.07 10.03
CA PHE A 27 46.61 -16.75 9.54
C PHE A 27 45.58 -16.85 8.39
N LEU A 28 45.62 -17.95 7.61
CA LEU A 28 44.67 -18.21 6.53
C LEU A 28 43.41 -18.95 7.01
N ASN A 29 43.45 -19.54 8.20
CA ASN A 29 42.31 -20.16 8.87
C ASN A 29 41.60 -19.22 9.87
N ARG A 30 41.78 -17.92 9.74
CA ARG A 30 40.96 -16.97 10.48
C ARG A 30 39.52 -17.12 9.95
N GLU A 31 38.66 -17.79 10.74
CA GLU A 31 37.23 -17.68 10.56
C GLU A 31 36.92 -16.19 10.46
N THR A 32 36.27 -15.80 9.37
CA THR A 32 35.83 -14.41 9.21
C THR A 32 34.89 -14.14 10.37
N ASP A 33 35.32 -13.33 11.33
CA ASP A 33 34.59 -12.95 12.55
C ASP A 33 33.21 -12.27 12.26
N SER A 34 32.90 -12.09 10.97
CA SER A 34 31.67 -11.51 10.46
C SER A 34 30.54 -12.50 10.22
N TYR A 35 30.79 -13.82 10.26
CA TYR A 35 29.77 -14.85 10.03
C TYR A 35 29.54 -15.69 11.27
N VAL A 36 28.38 -15.52 11.90
CA VAL A 36 27.98 -16.37 13.03
C VAL A 36 27.38 -17.65 12.47
N SER A 37 28.08 -18.79 12.63
CA SER A 37 27.55 -20.08 12.18
C SER A 37 26.29 -20.47 12.95
N LYS A 38 25.52 -21.35 12.35
CA LYS A 38 24.30 -21.91 12.99
C LYS A 38 24.62 -22.57 14.34
N GLU A 39 25.69 -23.34 14.40
CA GLU A 39 26.15 -24.03 15.61
C GLU A 39 26.50 -23.01 16.70
N LYS A 40 27.18 -21.93 16.35
CA LYS A 40 27.51 -20.83 17.28
C LYS A 40 26.26 -20.10 17.74
N THR A 41 25.27 -19.90 16.87
CA THR A 41 23.98 -19.29 17.21
C THR A 41 23.27 -20.09 18.29
N PHE A 42 23.09 -21.38 18.10
CA PHE A 42 22.34 -22.25 19.00
C PHE A 42 23.19 -22.88 20.12
N SER A 43 24.48 -22.55 20.24
CA SER A 43 25.27 -22.82 21.44
C SER A 43 25.19 -21.69 22.47
N SER A 44 24.74 -20.50 22.10
CA SER A 44 24.62 -19.32 22.98
C SER A 44 23.16 -18.97 23.20
N TYR A 45 22.78 -18.84 24.49
CA TYR A 45 21.47 -18.37 24.88
C TYR A 45 21.14 -16.98 24.29
N GLU A 46 22.10 -16.05 24.37
CA GLU A 46 21.93 -14.67 23.91
C GLU A 46 21.81 -14.56 22.38
N LEU A 47 22.57 -15.40 21.65
CA LEU A 47 22.47 -15.44 20.18
C LEU A 47 21.16 -16.11 19.73
N THR A 48 20.71 -17.11 20.47
CA THR A 48 19.41 -17.78 20.20
C THR A 48 18.26 -16.81 20.40
N ALA A 49 18.28 -15.98 21.48
CA ALA A 49 17.28 -14.93 21.68
C ALA A 49 17.23 -13.95 20.51
N LYS A 50 18.40 -13.46 20.03
CA LYS A 50 18.49 -12.57 18.88
C LYS A 50 18.00 -13.22 17.56
N ASN A 51 18.24 -14.52 17.40
CA ASN A 51 17.75 -15.26 16.24
C ASN A 51 16.22 -15.32 16.22
N LEU A 52 15.54 -15.48 17.35
CA LEU A 52 14.09 -15.40 17.42
C LEU A 52 13.58 -14.01 16.99
N VAL A 53 14.24 -12.93 17.43
CA VAL A 53 13.87 -11.57 17.03
C VAL A 53 13.92 -11.42 15.51
N SER A 54 14.92 -12.00 14.82
CA SER A 54 14.99 -11.93 13.36
C SER A 54 13.82 -12.66 12.66
N VAL A 55 13.18 -13.63 13.31
CA VAL A 55 11.93 -14.23 12.80
C VAL A 55 10.76 -13.25 12.93
N TYR A 56 10.67 -12.52 14.05
CA TYR A 56 9.64 -11.49 14.25
C TYR A 56 9.74 -10.34 13.23
N GLU A 57 10.95 -9.97 12.79
CA GLU A 57 11.18 -8.91 11.80
C GLU A 57 10.53 -9.22 10.45
N LEU A 58 10.26 -10.50 10.15
CA LEU A 58 9.60 -10.92 8.92
C LEU A 58 8.07 -10.78 8.96
N ILE A 59 7.47 -10.42 10.11
CA ILE A 59 6.05 -10.05 10.16
C ILE A 59 5.84 -8.86 9.21
N PRO A 60 4.86 -8.93 8.28
CA PRO A 60 4.57 -7.84 7.37
C PRO A 60 4.29 -6.52 8.08
N ASP A 61 4.67 -5.42 7.44
CA ASP A 61 4.38 -4.09 7.96
C ASP A 61 2.93 -3.70 7.70
N GLY A 62 2.28 -3.05 8.66
CA GLY A 62 0.92 -2.57 8.49
C GLY A 62 0.84 -1.13 7.98
N PHE A 63 1.70 -0.24 8.49
CA PHE A 63 1.64 1.19 8.15
C PHE A 63 2.31 1.57 6.83
N MET A 64 3.47 0.96 6.55
CA MET A 64 4.37 1.38 5.48
C MET A 64 4.65 0.22 4.52
N ARG A 65 3.67 -0.65 4.35
CA ARG A 65 3.80 -1.85 3.54
C ARG A 65 3.95 -1.53 2.06
N PHE A 66 3.20 -0.56 1.59
CA PHE A 66 3.30 -0.05 0.24
C PHE A 66 4.17 1.21 0.22
N SER A 67 4.85 1.43 -0.89
CA SER A 67 5.66 2.62 -1.08
C SER A 67 4.86 3.88 -0.74
N GLU A 68 5.55 4.86 -0.15
CA GLU A 68 5.00 6.19 0.11
C GLU A 68 3.89 6.26 1.17
N GLY A 69 3.79 5.23 2.02
CA GLY A 69 2.91 5.23 3.19
C GLY A 69 1.45 4.92 2.91
N GLY A 70 1.16 4.30 1.76
CA GLY A 70 -0.17 3.80 1.45
C GLY A 70 -0.58 2.68 2.40
N MET A 71 -1.76 2.78 3.01
CA MET A 71 -2.36 1.69 3.78
C MET A 71 -3.12 0.74 2.84
N PHE A 72 -3.20 -0.54 3.22
CA PHE A 72 -3.82 -1.57 2.36
C PHE A 72 -5.31 -1.34 2.09
N ASP A 73 -5.97 -0.60 2.96
CA ASP A 73 -7.37 -0.19 2.75
C ASP A 73 -7.56 0.66 1.50
N ALA A 74 -6.48 1.33 1.01
CA ALA A 74 -6.49 2.03 -0.28
C ALA A 74 -6.53 1.09 -1.51
N ALA A 75 -6.50 -0.24 -1.32
CA ALA A 75 -6.81 -1.26 -2.33
C ALA A 75 -8.26 -1.74 -2.26
N THR A 76 -9.16 -0.97 -1.63
CA THR A 76 -10.55 -1.34 -1.38
C THR A 76 -11.49 -0.15 -1.61
N ASP A 77 -12.79 -0.36 -1.39
CA ASP A 77 -13.79 0.71 -1.41
C ASP A 77 -13.74 1.65 -0.19
N ASP A 78 -12.77 1.47 0.71
CA ASP A 78 -12.62 2.32 1.91
C ASP A 78 -11.68 3.50 1.72
N ALA A 79 -10.75 3.45 0.75
CA ALA A 79 -9.82 4.54 0.52
C ALA A 79 -9.18 4.51 -0.88
N GLU A 80 -8.57 5.63 -1.25
CA GLU A 80 -7.68 5.79 -2.40
C GLU A 80 -6.30 6.22 -1.93
N HIS A 81 -5.27 5.90 -2.69
CA HIS A 81 -3.94 6.46 -2.48
C HIS A 81 -3.71 7.68 -3.37
N ARG A 82 -3.19 8.75 -2.78
CA ARG A 82 -3.03 10.03 -3.49
C ARG A 82 -2.09 9.94 -4.70
N ILE A 83 -1.01 9.18 -4.57
CA ILE A 83 0.04 9.15 -5.59
C ILE A 83 -0.38 8.25 -6.74
N ASP A 84 -0.53 8.86 -7.92
CA ASP A 84 -0.85 8.14 -9.15
C ASP A 84 0.30 7.21 -9.55
N GLY A 85 -0.06 6.03 -10.04
CA GLY A 85 0.90 5.01 -10.44
C GLY A 85 1.62 4.32 -9.28
N SER A 86 1.20 4.55 -8.03
CA SER A 86 1.71 3.79 -6.89
C SER A 86 1.31 2.32 -6.97
N ASN A 87 2.13 1.44 -6.40
CA ASN A 87 1.87 -0.01 -6.45
C ASN A 87 0.49 -0.41 -5.90
N ILE A 88 -0.03 0.32 -4.91
CA ILE A 88 -1.34 0.00 -4.34
C ILE A 88 -2.48 0.27 -5.31
N GLN A 89 -2.34 1.25 -6.20
CA GLN A 89 -3.36 1.55 -7.20
C GLN A 89 -3.52 0.45 -8.26
N LEU A 90 -2.54 -0.44 -8.42
CA LEU A 90 -2.69 -1.61 -9.29
C LEU A 90 -3.89 -2.47 -8.91
N PHE A 91 -4.29 -2.48 -7.63
CA PHE A 91 -5.53 -3.15 -7.20
C PHE A 91 -6.78 -2.42 -7.69
N ASN A 92 -6.83 -1.09 -7.56
CA ASN A 92 -8.00 -0.28 -7.89
C ASN A 92 -8.27 -0.24 -9.40
N ILE A 93 -7.21 -0.20 -10.21
CA ILE A 93 -7.33 -0.20 -11.67
C ILE A 93 -7.39 -1.62 -12.27
N GLY A 94 -7.32 -2.67 -11.44
CA GLY A 94 -7.43 -4.06 -11.88
C GLY A 94 -6.27 -4.55 -12.75
N SER A 95 -5.10 -3.91 -12.69
CA SER A 95 -3.93 -4.27 -13.51
C SER A 95 -2.92 -5.20 -12.83
N TRP A 96 -3.19 -5.64 -11.61
CA TRP A 96 -2.35 -6.61 -10.93
C TRP A 96 -2.58 -8.03 -11.46
N THR A 97 -1.52 -8.82 -11.48
CA THR A 97 -1.51 -10.19 -11.99
C THR A 97 -0.68 -11.08 -11.08
N ASP A 98 -0.63 -12.38 -11.37
CA ASP A 98 0.27 -13.33 -10.70
C ASP A 98 1.76 -12.98 -10.86
N ASN A 99 2.14 -12.34 -11.97
CA ASN A 99 3.50 -11.88 -12.24
C ASN A 99 3.77 -10.43 -11.77
N ASN A 100 2.73 -9.67 -11.50
CA ASN A 100 2.80 -8.29 -11.03
C ASN A 100 1.84 -8.08 -9.86
N ASN A 101 2.17 -8.71 -8.73
CA ASN A 101 1.37 -8.62 -7.51
C ASN A 101 2.02 -7.65 -6.52
N PRO A 102 1.43 -6.47 -6.27
CA PRO A 102 2.01 -5.51 -5.32
C PRO A 102 2.04 -6.02 -3.87
N ASP A 103 1.24 -7.03 -3.56
CA ASP A 103 1.18 -7.69 -2.25
C ASP A 103 1.87 -9.06 -2.23
N ASP A 104 2.93 -9.21 -3.03
CA ASP A 104 3.73 -10.44 -3.03
C ASP A 104 4.61 -10.52 -1.79
N ILE A 105 4.20 -11.36 -0.85
CA ILE A 105 4.96 -11.69 0.36
C ILE A 105 5.40 -13.15 0.39
N TRP A 106 5.36 -13.84 -0.75
CA TRP A 106 5.70 -15.26 -0.84
C TRP A 106 7.06 -15.58 -0.27
N ASN A 107 8.08 -14.93 -0.80
CA ASN A 107 9.46 -15.14 -0.37
C ASN A 107 9.67 -14.76 1.10
N ARG A 108 9.07 -13.66 1.55
CA ARG A 108 9.15 -13.20 2.95
C ARG A 108 8.57 -14.24 3.90
N CYS A 109 7.39 -14.79 3.59
CA CYS A 109 6.73 -15.78 4.42
C CYS A 109 7.48 -17.10 4.44
N TYR A 110 7.95 -17.62 3.29
CA TYR A 110 8.71 -18.87 3.28
C TYR A 110 10.09 -18.73 3.93
N THR A 111 10.71 -17.55 3.87
CA THR A 111 11.91 -17.24 4.67
C THR A 111 11.57 -17.31 6.17
N GLY A 112 10.46 -16.72 6.61
CA GLY A 112 10.00 -16.78 7.99
C GLY A 112 9.71 -18.21 8.45
N ILE A 113 9.04 -19.01 7.61
CA ILE A 113 8.76 -20.42 7.88
C ILE A 113 10.07 -21.22 8.04
N ARG A 114 11.05 -20.98 7.16
CA ARG A 114 12.35 -21.64 7.24
C ARG A 114 13.09 -21.28 8.53
N LEU A 115 13.22 -19.98 8.84
CA LEU A 115 13.90 -19.52 10.05
C LEU A 115 13.19 -20.01 11.33
N ALA A 116 11.87 -19.96 11.38
CA ALA A 116 11.10 -20.50 12.50
C ALA A 116 11.30 -22.00 12.65
N SER A 117 11.30 -22.77 11.55
CA SER A 117 11.55 -24.22 11.59
C SER A 117 12.99 -24.53 12.05
N GLU A 118 13.98 -23.78 11.56
CA GLU A 118 15.37 -23.91 12.00
C GLU A 118 15.53 -23.61 13.49
N PHE A 119 14.82 -22.59 13.99
CA PHE A 119 14.78 -22.26 15.41
C PHE A 119 14.19 -23.41 16.23
N ILE A 120 13.02 -23.94 15.83
CA ILE A 120 12.32 -25.03 16.52
C ILE A 120 13.20 -26.28 16.61
N ASP A 121 13.94 -26.61 15.56
CA ASP A 121 14.79 -27.81 15.47
C ASP A 121 16.08 -27.71 16.30
N ASN A 122 16.49 -26.49 16.69
CA ASN A 122 17.79 -26.26 17.31
C ASN A 122 17.73 -25.63 18.71
N VAL A 123 16.65 -24.98 19.10
CA VAL A 123 16.56 -24.27 20.38
C VAL A 123 16.82 -25.16 21.60
N ASP A 124 16.42 -26.43 21.55
CA ASP A 124 16.67 -27.41 22.64
C ASP A 124 18.16 -27.80 22.79
N LYS A 125 19.02 -27.42 21.84
CA LYS A 125 20.47 -27.69 21.87
C LYS A 125 21.28 -26.64 22.63
N VAL A 126 20.61 -25.55 23.07
CA VAL A 126 21.28 -24.47 23.79
C VAL A 126 21.83 -24.99 25.12
N ASN A 127 23.15 -24.86 25.30
CA ASN A 127 23.79 -25.29 26.53
C ASN A 127 23.60 -24.24 27.63
N LEU A 128 22.94 -24.64 28.71
CA LEU A 128 22.69 -23.82 29.90
C LEU A 128 23.54 -24.24 31.09
N ASP A 129 24.57 -25.11 30.94
CA ASP A 129 25.34 -25.66 32.06
C ASP A 129 26.04 -24.58 32.89
N LYS A 130 26.47 -23.48 32.24
CA LYS A 130 27.07 -22.34 32.95
C LYS A 130 26.16 -21.73 34.02
N TYR A 131 24.84 -21.88 33.89
CA TYR A 131 23.85 -21.36 34.85
C TYR A 131 23.53 -22.35 35.96
N LYS A 132 23.98 -23.61 35.87
CA LYS A 132 23.87 -24.62 36.95
C LYS A 132 24.99 -24.49 37.98
N LEU A 133 26.06 -23.78 37.63
CA LEU A 133 27.29 -23.73 38.45
C LEU A 133 27.13 -22.91 39.74
N ASP A 134 26.09 -22.09 39.85
CA ASP A 134 25.79 -21.35 41.07
C ASP A 134 24.68 -22.07 41.86
N PRO A 135 25.05 -22.81 42.92
CA PRO A 135 24.07 -23.53 43.75
C PRO A 135 23.12 -22.59 44.51
N ASN A 136 23.46 -21.30 44.58
CA ASN A 136 22.62 -20.29 45.24
C ASN A 136 21.63 -19.62 44.27
N ASN A 137 21.72 -19.89 42.95
CA ASN A 137 20.87 -19.30 41.93
C ASN A 137 20.28 -20.29 40.96
N THR A 138 19.63 -21.34 41.49
CA THR A 138 18.91 -22.36 40.68
C THR A 138 17.76 -21.74 39.90
N THR A 139 17.16 -20.69 40.41
CA THR A 139 16.06 -19.94 39.76
C THR A 139 16.44 -19.43 38.38
N GLU A 140 17.68 -18.96 38.18
CA GLU A 140 18.11 -18.45 36.88
C GLU A 140 18.20 -19.56 35.83
N TYR A 141 18.68 -20.72 36.20
CA TYR A 141 18.70 -21.88 35.30
C TYR A 141 17.30 -22.32 34.89
N GLU A 142 16.37 -22.41 35.86
CA GLU A 142 14.97 -22.77 35.60
C GLU A 142 14.26 -21.76 34.71
N ASN A 143 14.48 -20.45 34.94
CA ASN A 143 13.94 -19.41 34.12
C ASN A 143 14.44 -19.49 32.68
N ARG A 144 15.73 -19.78 32.44
CA ARG A 144 16.28 -19.93 31.10
C ARG A 144 15.77 -21.18 30.38
N LEU A 145 15.54 -22.27 31.10
CA LEU A 145 14.84 -23.45 30.56
C LEU A 145 13.43 -23.09 30.08
N LYS A 146 12.72 -22.31 30.91
CA LYS A 146 11.38 -21.86 30.56
C LYS A 146 11.43 -20.89 29.37
N ASP A 147 12.42 -20.00 29.28
CA ASP A 147 12.61 -19.13 28.11
C ASP A 147 12.71 -19.95 26.82
N LEU A 148 13.58 -20.97 26.78
CA LEU A 148 13.76 -21.80 25.58
C LEU A 148 12.46 -22.48 25.18
N LYS A 149 11.67 -22.94 26.16
CA LYS A 149 10.37 -23.55 25.91
C LYS A 149 9.36 -22.54 25.33
N VAL A 150 9.29 -21.34 25.92
CA VAL A 150 8.41 -20.25 25.44
C VAL A 150 8.84 -19.78 24.06
N TRP A 151 10.13 -19.55 23.83
CA TRP A 151 10.66 -19.15 22.52
C TRP A 151 10.38 -20.17 21.43
N LYS A 152 10.44 -21.48 21.75
CA LYS A 152 10.04 -22.54 20.83
C LYS A 152 8.57 -22.43 20.44
N ALA A 153 7.71 -22.12 21.40
CA ALA A 153 6.29 -21.93 21.17
C ALA A 153 6.01 -20.63 20.37
N GLU A 154 6.77 -19.56 20.61
CA GLU A 154 6.71 -18.33 19.80
C GLU A 154 7.11 -18.60 18.35
N ALA A 155 8.18 -19.36 18.12
CA ALA A 155 8.60 -19.74 16.77
C ALA A 155 7.52 -20.58 16.05
N ARG A 156 6.81 -21.48 16.77
CA ARG A 156 5.65 -22.22 16.25
C ARG A 156 4.51 -21.27 15.85
N PHE A 157 4.18 -20.32 16.72
CA PHE A 157 3.18 -19.29 16.42
C PHE A 157 3.55 -18.50 15.15
N LEU A 158 4.79 -18.05 15.05
CA LEU A 158 5.26 -17.28 13.88
C LEU A 158 5.19 -18.12 12.60
N ARG A 159 5.56 -19.40 12.66
CA ARG A 159 5.44 -20.31 11.53
C ARG A 159 3.97 -20.47 11.10
N ALA A 160 3.05 -20.67 12.04
CA ALA A 160 1.61 -20.73 11.78
C ALA A 160 1.10 -19.42 11.17
N TYR A 161 1.56 -18.29 11.67
CA TYR A 161 1.22 -16.96 11.18
C TYR A 161 1.66 -16.77 9.71
N PHE A 162 2.89 -17.11 9.36
CA PHE A 162 3.36 -17.02 7.98
C PHE A 162 2.62 -17.95 7.02
N HIS A 163 2.28 -19.16 7.46
CA HIS A 163 1.44 -20.07 6.67
C HIS A 163 0.01 -19.51 6.48
N PHE A 164 -0.56 -18.85 7.47
CA PHE A 164 -1.85 -18.19 7.33
C PHE A 164 -1.77 -16.99 6.37
N GLU A 165 -0.70 -16.20 6.43
CA GLU A 165 -0.47 -15.08 5.51
C GLU A 165 -0.38 -15.55 4.05
N LEU A 166 0.24 -16.72 3.80
CA LEU A 166 0.24 -17.35 2.47
C LEU A 166 -1.15 -17.87 2.10
N LEU A 167 -1.83 -18.58 3.01
CA LEU A 167 -3.15 -19.16 2.77
C LEU A 167 -4.16 -18.10 2.32
N LYS A 168 -4.21 -16.96 3.01
CA LYS A 168 -5.19 -15.91 2.71
C LYS A 168 -4.97 -15.23 1.34
N ARG A 169 -3.73 -15.26 0.79
CA ARG A 169 -3.38 -14.65 -0.50
C ARG A 169 -3.40 -15.63 -1.65
N PHE A 170 -2.80 -16.78 -1.43
CA PHE A 170 -2.50 -17.74 -2.51
C PHE A 170 -3.35 -19.02 -2.43
N GLY A 171 -4.27 -19.09 -1.46
CA GLY A 171 -5.03 -20.31 -1.17
C GLY A 171 -4.16 -21.41 -0.54
N PRO A 172 -4.49 -22.69 -0.75
CA PRO A 172 -3.68 -23.78 -0.23
C PRO A 172 -2.26 -23.69 -0.78
N THR A 173 -1.28 -23.55 0.09
CA THR A 173 0.15 -23.53 -0.25
C THR A 173 0.84 -24.72 0.37
N PRO A 174 1.98 -25.19 -0.16
CA PRO A 174 2.75 -26.24 0.48
C PRO A 174 2.99 -25.94 1.96
N TYR A 175 2.53 -26.83 2.84
CA TYR A 175 2.76 -26.70 4.26
C TYR A 175 4.11 -27.31 4.63
N VAL A 176 5.05 -26.46 5.03
CA VAL A 176 6.41 -26.85 5.37
C VAL A 176 6.62 -26.69 6.88
N SER A 177 6.86 -27.80 7.58
CA SER A 177 7.05 -27.83 9.04
C SER A 177 8.49 -28.14 9.48
N SER A 178 9.39 -28.39 8.53
CA SER A 178 10.81 -28.66 8.76
C SER A 178 11.67 -27.93 7.72
N VAL A 179 12.97 -27.85 7.99
CA VAL A 179 13.92 -27.25 7.05
C VAL A 179 14.12 -28.17 5.85
N LEU A 180 13.76 -27.70 4.67
CA LEU A 180 14.01 -28.41 3.42
C LEU A 180 15.51 -28.30 3.06
N ALA A 181 16.14 -29.41 2.74
CA ALA A 181 17.54 -29.42 2.30
C ALA A 181 17.65 -28.78 0.90
N LEU A 182 18.71 -28.00 0.67
CA LEU A 182 18.94 -27.30 -0.61
C LEU A 182 19.07 -28.27 -1.80
N GLU A 183 19.63 -29.46 -1.55
CA GLU A 183 19.90 -30.46 -2.57
C GLU A 183 18.77 -31.49 -2.71
N ALA A 184 17.71 -31.37 -1.94
CA ALA A 184 16.58 -32.28 -2.03
C ALA A 184 15.75 -32.03 -3.30
N ASN A 185 15.22 -33.12 -3.86
CA ASN A 185 14.22 -32.98 -4.92
C ASN A 185 12.91 -32.47 -4.30
N HIS A 186 12.52 -31.25 -4.65
CA HIS A 186 11.31 -30.61 -4.14
C HIS A 186 10.07 -30.88 -5.01
N SER A 187 10.15 -31.73 -6.03
CA SER A 187 9.01 -32.10 -6.89
C SER A 187 7.85 -32.74 -6.15
N ASP A 188 8.11 -33.31 -4.98
CA ASP A 188 7.09 -33.94 -4.14
C ASP A 188 6.40 -32.98 -3.17
N VAL A 189 6.87 -31.73 -3.09
CA VAL A 189 6.25 -30.67 -2.26
C VAL A 189 5.02 -30.13 -3.01
N LYS A 190 3.86 -30.72 -2.77
CA LYS A 190 2.60 -30.42 -3.45
C LYS A 190 1.74 -29.47 -2.62
N ARG A 191 0.81 -28.78 -3.29
CA ARG A 191 -0.27 -28.04 -2.62
C ARG A 191 -1.24 -29.06 -1.97
N PRO A 192 -1.49 -28.97 -0.65
CA PRO A 192 -2.50 -29.80 0.02
C PRO A 192 -3.91 -29.30 -0.31
N SER A 193 -4.92 -29.98 0.21
CA SER A 193 -6.30 -29.46 0.20
C SER A 193 -6.43 -28.21 1.10
N MET A 194 -7.47 -27.42 0.89
CA MET A 194 -7.77 -26.27 1.76
C MET A 194 -7.93 -26.71 3.21
N ASP A 195 -8.66 -27.79 3.44
CA ASP A 195 -8.94 -28.29 4.79
C ASP A 195 -7.68 -28.85 5.47
N ASP A 196 -6.79 -29.50 4.71
CA ASP A 196 -5.51 -29.97 5.25
C ASP A 196 -4.60 -28.79 5.65
N CYS A 197 -4.54 -27.75 4.82
CA CYS A 197 -3.83 -26.52 5.17
C CYS A 197 -4.37 -25.88 6.45
N VAL A 198 -5.68 -25.68 6.51
CA VAL A 198 -6.34 -25.08 7.67
C VAL A 198 -6.10 -25.90 8.92
N ASN A 199 -6.24 -27.23 8.83
CA ASN A 199 -6.02 -28.12 9.97
C ASN A 199 -4.56 -28.09 10.43
N ALA A 200 -3.59 -28.09 9.53
CA ALA A 200 -2.18 -28.02 9.86
C ALA A 200 -1.84 -26.72 10.62
N ILE A 201 -2.31 -25.57 10.11
CA ILE A 201 -2.10 -24.27 10.76
C ILE A 201 -2.80 -24.21 12.11
N ALA A 202 -4.04 -24.69 12.21
CA ALA A 202 -4.80 -24.72 13.46
C ALA A 202 -4.13 -25.59 14.55
N ASN A 203 -3.62 -26.76 14.17
CA ASN A 203 -2.87 -27.63 15.06
C ASN A 203 -1.58 -27.01 15.56
N GLU A 204 -0.88 -26.25 14.69
CA GLU A 204 0.32 -25.52 15.09
C GLU A 204 -0.01 -24.38 16.06
N CYS A 205 -1.15 -23.68 15.87
CA CYS A 205 -1.63 -22.70 16.84
C CYS A 205 -1.92 -23.35 18.22
N ASP A 206 -2.55 -24.53 18.23
CA ASP A 206 -2.83 -25.26 19.48
C ASP A 206 -1.53 -25.69 20.16
N ALA A 207 -0.56 -26.19 19.39
CA ALA A 207 0.74 -26.57 19.92
C ALA A 207 1.50 -25.36 20.51
N ALA A 208 1.43 -24.22 19.87
CA ALA A 208 2.01 -22.97 20.39
C ALA A 208 1.28 -22.51 21.66
N ALA A 209 -0.06 -22.47 21.65
CA ALA A 209 -0.89 -22.02 22.77
C ALA A 209 -0.71 -22.87 24.05
N LYS A 210 -0.25 -24.10 23.92
CA LYS A 210 0.00 -25.02 25.06
C LYS A 210 1.15 -24.51 25.94
N ASP A 211 2.20 -23.98 25.33
CA ASP A 211 3.45 -23.61 26.00
C ASP A 211 3.66 -22.09 26.12
N LEU A 212 2.81 -21.29 25.45
CA LEU A 212 2.78 -19.84 25.60
C LEU A 212 2.04 -19.42 26.87
N GLU A 213 2.54 -18.35 27.49
CA GLU A 213 1.90 -17.74 28.64
C GLU A 213 0.77 -16.78 28.22
N LEU A 214 -0.14 -16.47 29.15
CA LEU A 214 -1.21 -15.50 28.91
C LEU A 214 -0.72 -14.06 28.83
N THR A 215 0.36 -13.76 29.53
CA THR A 215 1.05 -12.46 29.51
C THR A 215 2.46 -12.66 28.98
N PRO A 216 3.11 -11.61 28.45
CA PRO A 216 4.51 -11.69 28.07
C PRO A 216 5.36 -12.23 29.21
N TRP A 217 6.14 -13.26 28.90
CA TRP A 217 6.96 -13.95 29.89
C TRP A 217 8.12 -13.05 30.37
N ARG A 218 8.36 -13.02 31.65
CA ARG A 218 9.35 -12.27 32.44
C ARG A 218 8.97 -10.83 32.74
N ASP A 219 9.03 -9.90 31.78
CA ASP A 219 8.92 -8.46 32.05
C ASP A 219 8.49 -7.66 30.80
N GLU A 220 8.55 -6.34 30.94
CA GLU A 220 8.20 -5.41 29.85
C GLU A 220 9.09 -5.52 28.61
N SER A 221 10.29 -6.11 28.69
CA SER A 221 11.17 -6.30 27.52
C SER A 221 10.58 -7.29 26.52
N ALA A 222 9.74 -8.21 26.98
CA ALA A 222 9.01 -9.18 26.16
C ALA A 222 7.68 -8.64 25.61
N LEU A 223 7.34 -7.37 25.84
CA LEU A 223 6.17 -6.76 25.22
C LEU A 223 6.30 -6.73 23.71
N GLY A 224 5.31 -7.28 23.01
CA GLY A 224 5.32 -7.50 21.56
C GLY A 224 5.62 -8.96 21.16
N HIS A 225 6.11 -9.78 22.08
CA HIS A 225 6.23 -11.23 21.88
C HIS A 225 4.85 -11.90 21.89
N ALA A 226 4.74 -13.04 21.21
CA ALA A 226 3.48 -13.78 21.13
C ALA A 226 3.09 -14.37 22.49
N THR A 227 1.80 -14.26 22.79
CA THR A 227 1.18 -14.86 23.97
C THR A 227 0.23 -15.98 23.56
N LYS A 228 -0.27 -16.74 24.55
CA LYS A 228 -1.32 -17.72 24.33
C LYS A 228 -2.53 -17.12 23.62
N GLY A 229 -2.91 -15.89 23.98
CA GLY A 229 -3.99 -15.16 23.31
C GLY A 229 -3.71 -14.91 21.83
N ALA A 230 -2.46 -14.60 21.46
CA ALA A 230 -2.06 -14.38 20.06
C ALA A 230 -2.24 -15.67 19.23
N ALA A 231 -1.84 -16.83 19.75
CA ALA A 231 -2.01 -18.10 19.05
C ALA A 231 -3.48 -18.49 18.88
N LEU A 232 -4.30 -18.27 19.91
CA LEU A 232 -5.75 -18.51 19.84
C LEU A 232 -6.46 -17.52 18.92
N ALA A 233 -6.04 -16.26 18.89
CA ALA A 233 -6.59 -15.23 17.99
C ALA A 233 -6.27 -15.54 16.52
N LEU A 234 -5.05 -15.99 16.22
CA LEU A 234 -4.69 -16.47 14.89
C LEU A 234 -5.59 -17.64 14.45
N LYS A 235 -5.80 -18.61 15.35
CA LYS A 235 -6.71 -19.75 15.09
C LYS A 235 -8.14 -19.27 14.85
N SER A 236 -8.63 -18.30 15.62
CA SER A 236 -9.96 -17.70 15.43
C SER A 236 -10.12 -17.10 14.04
N ARG A 237 -9.17 -16.23 13.62
CA ARG A 237 -9.20 -15.60 12.28
C ARG A 237 -9.08 -16.64 11.17
N LEU A 238 -8.18 -17.62 11.30
CA LEU A 238 -8.03 -18.72 10.36
C LEU A 238 -9.34 -19.49 10.15
N LEU A 239 -10.00 -19.90 11.24
CA LEU A 239 -11.22 -20.69 11.16
C LEU A 239 -12.43 -19.87 10.68
N LEU A 240 -12.49 -18.56 10.99
CA LEU A 240 -13.47 -17.65 10.40
C LEU A 240 -13.32 -17.59 8.88
N TYR A 241 -12.07 -17.47 8.37
CA TYR A 241 -11.81 -17.46 6.94
C TYR A 241 -12.18 -18.79 6.31
N ALA A 242 -11.76 -19.92 6.93
CA ALA A 242 -12.07 -21.27 6.44
C ALA A 242 -13.57 -21.58 6.39
N ALA A 243 -14.39 -20.90 7.21
CA ALA A 243 -15.85 -21.01 7.18
C ALA A 243 -16.50 -20.08 6.14
N SER A 244 -15.78 -19.04 5.68
CA SER A 244 -16.31 -18.03 4.75
C SER A 244 -16.44 -18.59 3.32
N PRO A 245 -17.40 -18.09 2.51
CA PRO A 245 -17.73 -18.65 1.21
C PRO A 245 -16.55 -18.90 0.27
N LEU A 246 -15.57 -17.98 0.21
CA LEU A 246 -14.39 -18.13 -0.65
C LEU A 246 -13.58 -19.39 -0.31
N TYR A 247 -13.42 -19.70 0.97
CA TYR A 247 -12.55 -20.81 1.43
C TYR A 247 -13.29 -22.13 1.58
N VAL A 248 -14.63 -22.09 1.72
CA VAL A 248 -15.45 -23.32 1.73
C VAL A 248 -15.39 -23.99 0.37
N GLN A 249 -15.43 -23.20 -0.71
CA GLN A 249 -15.32 -23.68 -2.06
C GLN A 249 -14.26 -22.88 -2.84
N TRP A 250 -13.01 -23.20 -2.56
CA TRP A 250 -11.86 -22.57 -3.20
C TRP A 250 -11.91 -22.75 -4.71
N GLN A 251 -11.62 -21.69 -5.48
CA GLN A 251 -11.66 -21.60 -6.93
C GLN A 251 -13.08 -21.53 -7.56
N ASN A 252 -14.15 -21.59 -6.79
CA ASN A 252 -15.47 -21.26 -7.32
C ASN A 252 -15.60 -19.75 -7.52
N THR A 253 -15.84 -19.30 -8.75
CA THR A 253 -16.02 -17.89 -9.10
C THR A 253 -17.48 -17.43 -9.04
N ASP A 254 -18.44 -18.35 -8.88
CA ASP A 254 -19.86 -18.01 -8.80
C ASP A 254 -20.19 -17.26 -7.50
N GLU A 255 -20.61 -16.01 -7.62
CA GLU A 255 -21.04 -15.18 -6.49
C GLU A 255 -22.53 -15.32 -6.19
N SER A 256 -23.30 -15.93 -7.08
CA SER A 256 -24.75 -16.11 -6.91
C SER A 256 -25.09 -17.30 -6.03
N ASN A 257 -24.20 -18.29 -5.92
CA ASN A 257 -24.37 -19.48 -5.11
C ASN A 257 -23.25 -19.59 -4.07
N LEU A 258 -23.42 -18.92 -2.92
CA LEU A 258 -22.43 -18.88 -1.86
C LEU A 258 -22.52 -20.14 -0.99
N PRO A 259 -21.48 -20.98 -0.98
CA PRO A 259 -21.47 -22.17 -0.16
C PRO A 259 -21.38 -21.81 1.33
N SER A 260 -22.07 -22.56 2.16
CA SER A 260 -22.00 -22.45 3.61
C SER A 260 -21.73 -23.81 4.23
N SER A 261 -21.02 -23.81 5.34
CA SER A 261 -20.74 -25.00 6.14
C SER A 261 -20.98 -24.71 7.64
N PRO A 262 -22.17 -25.03 8.16
CA PRO A 262 -22.47 -24.80 9.58
C PRO A 262 -21.42 -25.37 10.54
N ALA A 263 -20.86 -26.55 10.22
CA ALA A 263 -19.82 -27.16 11.05
C ALA A 263 -18.50 -26.35 11.08
N LYS A 264 -18.13 -25.66 9.97
CA LYS A 264 -16.97 -24.76 9.94
C LYS A 264 -17.25 -23.47 10.72
N TRP A 265 -18.46 -22.93 10.61
CA TRP A 265 -18.88 -21.76 11.39
C TRP A 265 -18.93 -22.04 12.88
N GLU A 266 -19.39 -23.22 13.28
CA GLU A 266 -19.35 -23.67 14.70
C GLU A 266 -17.91 -23.69 15.22
N LYS A 267 -16.96 -24.25 14.46
CA LYS A 267 -15.55 -24.26 14.83
C LYS A 267 -14.98 -22.83 14.95
N ALA A 268 -15.35 -21.95 14.05
CA ALA A 268 -14.94 -20.54 14.10
C ALA A 268 -15.50 -19.83 15.36
N ALA A 269 -16.76 -20.04 15.68
CA ALA A 269 -17.38 -19.50 16.88
C ALA A 269 -16.65 -20.00 18.16
N LYS A 270 -16.42 -21.31 18.28
CA LYS A 270 -15.69 -21.88 19.42
C LYS A 270 -14.27 -21.29 19.55
N ALA A 271 -13.56 -21.09 18.45
CA ALA A 271 -12.21 -20.53 18.47
C ALA A 271 -12.21 -19.05 18.90
N ALA A 272 -13.15 -18.25 18.44
CA ALA A 272 -13.29 -16.87 18.88
C ALA A 272 -13.65 -16.79 20.37
N LYS A 273 -14.60 -17.63 20.82
CA LYS A 273 -15.00 -17.70 22.22
C LYS A 273 -13.83 -18.06 23.15
N ALA A 274 -12.95 -18.96 22.73
CA ALA A 274 -11.76 -19.31 23.50
C ALA A 274 -10.81 -18.16 23.80
N VAL A 275 -10.76 -17.13 22.90
CA VAL A 275 -10.01 -15.88 23.16
C VAL A 275 -10.81 -14.96 24.10
N ILE A 276 -12.12 -14.84 23.85
CA ILE A 276 -13.01 -13.99 24.63
C ILE A 276 -13.02 -14.41 26.11
N ASP A 277 -12.92 -15.70 26.38
CA ASP A 277 -12.91 -16.24 27.75
C ASP A 277 -11.61 -15.97 28.52
N ILE A 278 -10.61 -15.41 27.89
CA ILE A 278 -9.38 -14.93 28.56
C ILE A 278 -9.69 -13.63 29.28
N THR A 279 -9.85 -13.69 30.59
CA THR A 279 -10.32 -12.57 31.43
C THR A 279 -9.36 -11.37 31.50
N GLN A 280 -8.12 -11.53 31.05
CA GLN A 280 -7.13 -10.44 30.97
C GLN A 280 -7.41 -9.44 29.83
N TYR A 281 -8.21 -9.84 28.85
CA TYR A 281 -8.58 -8.95 27.75
C TYR A 281 -9.89 -8.22 28.04
N SER A 282 -9.91 -6.93 27.75
CA SER A 282 -11.12 -6.10 27.83
C SER A 282 -11.06 -5.02 26.76
N LEU A 283 -12.23 -4.56 26.29
CA LEU A 283 -12.27 -3.45 25.35
C LEU A 283 -11.67 -2.20 25.98
N HIS A 284 -10.85 -1.50 25.22
CA HIS A 284 -10.30 -0.19 25.64
C HIS A 284 -11.43 0.83 25.74
N PRO A 285 -11.47 1.67 26.80
CA PRO A 285 -12.61 2.59 27.01
C PRO A 285 -12.85 3.58 25.88
N SER A 286 -11.81 4.01 25.17
CA SER A 286 -11.90 5.01 24.12
C SER A 286 -11.30 4.50 22.81
N TYR A 287 -12.11 4.44 21.75
CA TYR A 287 -11.65 4.05 20.42
C TYR A 287 -10.50 4.93 19.92
N SER A 288 -10.61 6.24 20.05
CA SER A 288 -9.61 7.18 19.54
C SER A 288 -8.26 7.07 20.25
N SER A 289 -8.23 6.81 21.56
CA SER A 289 -6.99 6.70 22.32
C SER A 289 -6.32 5.33 22.17
N LEU A 290 -7.07 4.29 21.78
CA LEU A 290 -6.52 2.94 21.56
C LEU A 290 -5.38 2.94 20.54
N PHE A 291 -5.49 3.77 19.49
CA PHE A 291 -4.55 3.81 18.38
C PHE A 291 -3.42 4.84 18.53
N LYS A 292 -3.36 5.54 19.67
CA LYS A 292 -2.31 6.52 19.98
C LYS A 292 -1.19 5.89 20.83
N ASN A 293 -0.41 5.00 20.22
CA ASN A 293 0.73 4.31 20.85
C ASN A 293 0.36 3.52 22.13
N ASN A 294 -0.83 2.91 22.17
CA ASN A 294 -1.34 2.25 23.37
C ASN A 294 -1.17 0.72 23.34
N PHE A 295 0.07 0.26 23.12
CA PHE A 295 0.37 -1.17 23.01
C PHE A 295 0.18 -1.96 24.32
N LYS A 296 0.12 -1.28 25.48
CA LYS A 296 -0.17 -1.87 26.78
C LYS A 296 -1.68 -2.02 27.07
N SER A 297 -2.54 -1.62 26.14
CA SER A 297 -3.98 -1.74 26.30
C SER A 297 -4.36 -3.21 26.49
N SER A 298 -5.29 -3.47 27.43
CA SER A 298 -5.90 -4.79 27.61
C SER A 298 -6.71 -5.29 26.40
N GLU A 299 -6.98 -4.43 25.42
CA GLU A 299 -7.60 -4.84 24.16
C GLU A 299 -6.59 -5.41 23.16
N MET A 300 -5.29 -5.04 23.26
CA MET A 300 -4.24 -5.52 22.35
C MET A 300 -3.85 -6.95 22.70
N ILE A 301 -4.13 -7.88 21.79
CA ILE A 301 -3.77 -9.30 21.94
C ILE A 301 -2.38 -9.54 21.34
N PHE A 302 -2.13 -9.00 20.13
CA PHE A 302 -0.84 -9.07 19.48
C PHE A 302 -0.66 -7.86 18.56
N ALA A 303 0.48 -7.18 18.65
CA ALA A 303 0.75 -5.96 17.91
C ALA A 303 2.22 -5.84 17.52
N LYS A 304 2.49 -5.23 16.35
CA LYS A 304 3.82 -4.83 15.93
C LYS A 304 4.08 -3.40 16.38
N ARG A 305 5.21 -3.19 17.04
CA ARG A 305 5.65 -1.89 17.54
C ARG A 305 6.66 -1.27 16.58
N TYR A 306 6.55 0.03 16.39
CA TYR A 306 7.47 0.81 15.58
C TYR A 306 8.19 1.83 16.45
N ASN A 307 9.45 2.09 16.12
CA ASN A 307 10.26 3.10 16.80
C ASN A 307 9.68 4.50 16.60
N ASN A 308 10.11 5.43 17.46
CA ASN A 308 9.71 6.82 17.36
C ASN A 308 10.12 7.40 15.99
N SER A 309 9.14 7.88 15.24
CA SER A 309 9.29 8.48 13.92
C SER A 309 8.15 9.46 13.68
N ALA A 310 8.34 10.39 12.76
CA ALA A 310 7.30 11.26 12.22
C ALA A 310 6.89 10.88 10.78
N ASP A 311 7.35 9.72 10.29
CA ASP A 311 7.18 9.36 8.88
C ASP A 311 5.73 9.06 8.53
N LEU A 312 4.96 8.44 9.44
CA LEU A 312 3.55 8.14 9.20
C LEU A 312 2.74 9.44 9.05
N GLU A 313 2.98 10.42 9.92
CA GLU A 313 2.36 11.74 9.87
C GLU A 313 2.79 12.52 8.63
N LYS A 314 4.09 12.54 8.32
CA LYS A 314 4.62 13.19 7.12
C LYS A 314 3.96 12.68 5.85
N ARG A 315 3.68 11.39 5.78
CA ARG A 315 3.03 10.80 4.60
C ARG A 315 1.53 11.01 4.54
N ASN A 316 0.85 11.14 5.68
CA ASN A 316 -0.63 11.10 5.71
C ASN A 316 -1.32 12.39 6.19
N PHE A 317 -0.64 13.33 6.86
CA PHE A 317 -1.27 14.59 7.24
C PHE A 317 -1.72 15.39 6.01
N PRO A 318 -2.77 16.23 6.17
CA PRO A 318 -3.17 17.20 5.17
C PRO A 318 -2.01 18.14 4.80
N VAL A 319 -2.04 18.66 3.58
CA VAL A 319 -0.95 19.45 2.99
C VAL A 319 -0.64 20.69 3.79
N SER A 320 -1.65 21.42 4.24
CA SER A 320 -1.48 22.64 5.03
C SER A 320 -0.82 22.42 6.40
N PHE A 321 -0.73 21.16 6.85
CA PHE A 321 -0.03 20.74 8.06
C PHE A 321 1.35 20.12 7.78
N GLY A 322 1.83 20.25 6.54
CA GLY A 322 3.14 19.76 6.11
C GLY A 322 3.16 18.29 5.72
N GLY A 323 2.02 17.64 5.60
CA GLY A 323 1.91 16.25 5.16
C GLY A 323 1.83 16.09 3.65
N GLN A 324 1.82 14.82 3.20
CA GLN A 324 1.75 14.43 1.79
C GLN A 324 0.38 13.87 1.38
N GLY A 325 -0.59 13.80 2.30
CA GLY A 325 -1.95 13.33 2.03
C GLY A 325 -2.07 11.91 1.50
N GLY A 326 -1.20 10.97 1.91
CA GLY A 326 -1.02 9.67 1.27
C GLY A 326 -2.27 8.82 1.13
N THR A 327 -2.93 8.48 2.25
CA THR A 327 -4.15 7.67 2.27
C THR A 327 -5.37 8.55 2.40
N ASN A 328 -6.26 8.49 1.42
CA ASN A 328 -7.48 9.27 1.35
C ASN A 328 -8.72 8.37 1.56
N PRO A 329 -9.37 8.42 2.73
CA PRO A 329 -10.62 7.70 2.97
C PRO A 329 -11.69 8.07 1.94
N SER A 330 -12.51 7.10 1.53
CA SER A 330 -13.57 7.30 0.54
C SER A 330 -14.88 7.78 1.16
N GLN A 331 -15.75 8.37 0.36
CA GLN A 331 -17.14 8.63 0.75
C GLN A 331 -17.88 7.31 1.05
N ASN A 332 -17.56 6.22 0.35
CA ASN A 332 -18.15 4.90 0.60
C ASN A 332 -17.90 4.42 2.04
N LEU A 333 -16.73 4.71 2.61
CA LEU A 333 -16.46 4.43 4.02
C LEU A 333 -17.19 5.42 4.94
N VAL A 334 -17.19 6.71 4.60
CA VAL A 334 -17.90 7.75 5.39
C VAL A 334 -19.38 7.44 5.51
N ASP A 335 -20.02 6.96 4.46
CA ASP A 335 -21.43 6.59 4.47
C ASP A 335 -21.73 5.33 5.31
N ALA A 336 -20.74 4.49 5.55
CA ALA A 336 -20.89 3.31 6.40
C ALA A 336 -21.02 3.64 7.90
N TYR A 337 -20.56 4.81 8.34
CA TYR A 337 -20.76 5.27 9.72
C TYR A 337 -22.21 5.66 9.91
N GLU A 338 -22.85 5.15 10.95
CA GLU A 338 -24.23 5.46 11.30
C GLU A 338 -24.37 6.87 11.90
N MET A 339 -25.58 7.32 12.02
CA MET A 339 -25.92 8.48 12.86
C MET A 339 -25.78 8.10 14.35
N LYS A 340 -25.65 9.08 15.21
CA LYS A 340 -25.52 8.88 16.67
C LYS A 340 -26.73 8.16 17.29
N ASP A 341 -27.90 8.25 16.66
CA ASP A 341 -29.10 7.54 17.07
C ASP A 341 -29.18 6.08 16.53
N GLY A 342 -28.16 5.62 15.81
CA GLY A 342 -28.07 4.30 15.21
C GLY A 342 -28.79 4.14 13.87
N SER A 343 -29.39 5.21 13.33
CA SER A 343 -29.96 5.20 11.99
C SER A 343 -28.86 5.27 10.91
N LEU A 344 -29.17 4.79 9.71
CA LEU A 344 -28.25 4.92 8.59
C LEU A 344 -28.24 6.37 8.10
N PHE A 345 -27.05 6.86 7.74
CA PHE A 345 -26.93 8.14 7.05
C PHE A 345 -27.57 8.08 5.65
N SER A 346 -28.19 9.17 5.24
CA SER A 346 -28.83 9.26 3.92
C SER A 346 -28.68 10.65 3.31
N TRP A 347 -28.10 10.73 2.13
CA TRP A 347 -28.04 11.94 1.32
C TRP A 347 -29.43 12.44 0.90
N ALA A 348 -30.46 11.58 0.89
CA ALA A 348 -31.84 11.96 0.62
C ALA A 348 -32.47 12.72 1.81
N ASN A 349 -31.89 12.66 2.98
CA ASN A 349 -32.29 13.46 4.13
C ASN A 349 -31.62 14.84 4.05
N ALA A 350 -32.39 15.89 3.76
CA ALA A 350 -31.88 17.23 3.54
C ALA A 350 -31.09 17.81 4.74
N GLN A 351 -31.46 17.45 5.98
CA GLN A 351 -30.73 17.90 7.17
C GLN A 351 -29.38 17.20 7.29
N GLN A 352 -29.34 15.90 7.04
CA GLN A 352 -28.08 15.12 7.06
C GLN A 352 -27.17 15.56 5.92
N ALA A 353 -27.69 15.78 4.73
CA ALA A 353 -26.95 16.26 3.58
C ALA A 353 -26.36 17.67 3.78
N ALA A 354 -27.07 18.56 4.47
CA ALA A 354 -26.57 19.90 4.78
C ALA A 354 -25.42 19.91 5.82
N GLU A 355 -25.41 18.97 6.74
CA GLU A 355 -24.39 18.83 7.79
C GLU A 355 -23.89 17.39 7.89
N PRO A 356 -23.19 16.87 6.87
CA PRO A 356 -22.95 15.43 6.69
C PRO A 356 -22.07 14.80 7.78
N TYR A 357 -21.43 15.59 8.61
CA TYR A 357 -20.56 15.11 9.70
C TYR A 357 -21.16 15.29 11.09
N LYS A 358 -22.32 15.96 11.17
CA LYS A 358 -22.98 16.22 12.43
C LYS A 358 -23.73 14.98 12.91
N ASP A 359 -23.69 14.77 14.24
CA ASP A 359 -24.38 13.66 14.90
C ASP A 359 -24.12 12.27 14.27
N ARG A 360 -22.90 12.05 13.82
CA ARG A 360 -22.42 10.76 13.30
C ARG A 360 -21.80 9.93 14.41
N ASP A 361 -21.62 8.65 14.14
CA ASP A 361 -20.78 7.74 14.93
C ASP A 361 -19.43 8.42 15.24
N GLU A 362 -19.03 8.46 16.50
CA GLU A 362 -17.80 9.18 16.90
C GLU A 362 -16.54 8.59 16.31
N ARG A 363 -16.56 7.31 15.89
CA ARG A 363 -15.43 6.65 15.21
C ARG A 363 -15.13 7.30 13.86
N LEU A 364 -16.11 7.94 13.21
CA LEU A 364 -15.86 8.73 12.00
C LEU A 364 -14.78 9.78 12.25
N ASN A 365 -14.97 10.63 13.27
CA ASN A 365 -14.03 11.69 13.59
C ASN A 365 -12.68 11.15 14.15
N ALA A 366 -12.68 9.96 14.74
CA ALA A 366 -11.45 9.31 15.21
C ALA A 366 -10.64 8.67 14.05
N THR A 367 -11.30 8.36 12.93
CA THR A 367 -10.70 7.63 11.81
C THR A 367 -10.21 8.55 10.70
N LEU A 368 -10.89 9.66 10.43
CA LEU A 368 -10.56 10.52 9.29
C LEU A 368 -10.72 12.02 9.60
N PHE A 369 -9.96 12.83 8.87
CA PHE A 369 -10.16 14.28 8.78
C PHE A 369 -11.08 14.61 7.61
N TYR A 370 -11.99 15.52 7.81
CA TYR A 370 -12.96 16.04 6.85
C TYR A 370 -12.98 17.57 6.87
N ASN A 371 -13.68 18.19 5.95
CA ASN A 371 -13.77 19.64 5.87
C ASN A 371 -14.31 20.25 7.18
N GLY A 372 -13.54 21.14 7.78
CA GLY A 372 -13.87 21.79 9.05
C GLY A 372 -13.46 21.03 10.31
N SER A 373 -12.92 19.80 10.21
CA SER A 373 -12.37 19.09 11.36
C SER A 373 -11.13 19.80 11.93
N ASN A 374 -10.87 19.59 13.21
CA ASN A 374 -9.70 20.21 13.87
C ASN A 374 -8.49 19.27 13.76
N LEU A 375 -7.35 19.87 13.40
CA LEU A 375 -6.04 19.29 13.59
C LEU A 375 -5.14 20.34 14.24
N LYS A 376 -4.59 20.03 15.41
CA LYS A 376 -3.89 21.04 16.25
C LYS A 376 -4.82 22.23 16.51
N ASN A 377 -4.33 23.45 16.26
CA ASN A 377 -5.06 24.70 16.49
C ASN A 377 -5.70 25.28 15.22
N ALA A 378 -5.86 24.47 14.17
CA ALA A 378 -6.39 24.93 12.89
C ALA A 378 -7.43 23.96 12.31
N LYS A 379 -8.18 24.46 11.32
CA LYS A 379 -9.14 23.66 10.57
C LYS A 379 -8.47 23.01 9.36
N VAL A 380 -8.84 21.76 9.09
CA VAL A 380 -8.62 21.10 7.82
C VAL A 380 -9.66 21.64 6.84
N GLU A 381 -9.23 22.08 5.68
CA GLU A 381 -10.08 22.73 4.69
C GLU A 381 -9.98 21.99 3.36
N THR A 382 -10.90 21.03 3.14
CA THR A 382 -10.92 20.15 1.97
C THR A 382 -11.89 20.59 0.86
N ALA A 383 -12.49 21.80 0.98
CA ALA A 383 -13.22 22.37 -0.15
C ALA A 383 -12.32 22.43 -1.39
N THR A 384 -12.89 22.29 -2.57
CA THR A 384 -12.19 22.01 -3.83
C THR A 384 -10.94 22.87 -4.06
N ASP A 385 -11.02 24.19 -3.83
CA ASP A 385 -9.89 25.11 -3.99
C ASP A 385 -9.24 25.54 -2.66
N ALA A 386 -9.68 24.97 -1.54
CA ALA A 386 -9.11 25.29 -0.23
C ALA A 386 -7.72 24.65 -0.07
N LYS A 387 -7.00 25.04 0.98
CA LYS A 387 -5.59 24.69 1.20
C LYS A 387 -5.28 23.19 1.27
N ASP A 388 -6.29 22.35 1.61
CA ASP A 388 -6.20 20.90 1.68
C ASP A 388 -7.10 20.21 0.64
N GLY A 389 -7.66 20.96 -0.33
CA GLY A 389 -8.66 20.49 -1.27
C GLY A 389 -8.10 19.69 -2.44
N VAL A 390 -8.99 19.15 -3.26
CA VAL A 390 -8.66 18.25 -4.38
C VAL A 390 -7.80 18.91 -5.46
N ASN A 391 -7.94 20.21 -5.66
CA ASN A 391 -7.18 20.98 -6.65
C ASN A 391 -5.79 21.45 -6.16
N LYS A 392 -5.37 21.06 -4.96
CA LYS A 392 -4.05 21.44 -4.45
C LYS A 392 -3.00 20.37 -4.73
N PRO A 393 -1.77 20.75 -5.08
CA PRO A 393 -0.66 19.82 -5.17
C PRO A 393 -0.54 19.01 -3.89
N ASN A 394 -0.54 17.71 -3.98
CA ASN A 394 -0.60 16.78 -2.84
C ASN A 394 -1.88 16.84 -2.00
N GLY A 395 -2.94 17.50 -2.47
CA GLY A 395 -4.24 17.49 -1.83
C GLY A 395 -4.94 16.14 -1.89
N THR A 396 -6.05 16.02 -1.18
CA THR A 396 -6.84 14.78 -1.20
C THR A 396 -7.50 14.54 -2.55
N LYS A 397 -7.66 13.27 -2.92
CA LYS A 397 -8.48 12.88 -4.09
C LYS A 397 -9.97 12.73 -3.77
N THR A 398 -10.31 12.56 -2.48
CA THR A 398 -11.65 12.16 -2.05
C THR A 398 -12.36 13.20 -1.17
N GLY A 399 -11.65 14.27 -0.79
CA GLY A 399 -12.14 15.24 0.20
C GLY A 399 -11.85 14.85 1.66
N TYR A 400 -11.14 13.75 1.90
CA TYR A 400 -10.82 13.21 3.22
C TYR A 400 -9.33 12.88 3.37
N TYR A 401 -8.87 12.84 4.63
CA TYR A 401 -7.53 12.40 5.00
C TYR A 401 -7.57 11.40 6.15
N LEU A 402 -6.62 10.49 6.22
CA LEU A 402 -6.46 9.57 7.34
C LEU A 402 -6.18 10.34 8.63
N ARG A 403 -6.82 9.94 9.74
CA ARG A 403 -6.58 10.45 11.10
C ARG A 403 -6.16 9.35 12.06
N LYS A 404 -6.72 8.17 11.91
CA LYS A 404 -6.42 7.01 12.76
C LYS A 404 -4.91 6.76 12.79
N TYR A 405 -4.37 6.45 13.95
CA TYR A 405 -2.96 6.25 14.26
C TYR A 405 -2.09 7.51 14.34
N LEU A 406 -2.47 8.60 13.67
CA LEU A 406 -1.60 9.78 13.57
C LEU A 406 -1.49 10.51 14.92
N ASN A 407 -0.25 10.85 15.29
CA ASN A 407 0.02 11.70 16.43
C ASN A 407 -0.14 13.17 16.02
N GLU A 408 -1.22 13.80 16.48
CA GLU A 408 -1.56 15.16 16.10
C GLU A 408 -0.57 16.23 16.62
N ASP A 409 0.25 15.89 17.62
CA ASP A 409 1.24 16.81 18.22
C ASP A 409 2.59 16.83 17.47
N VAL A 410 2.78 15.91 16.51
CA VAL A 410 4.01 15.82 15.72
C VAL A 410 4.20 17.06 14.85
N ASN A 411 5.43 17.60 14.82
CA ASN A 411 5.82 18.57 13.81
C ASN A 411 6.58 17.84 12.69
N VAL A 412 5.91 17.64 11.56
CA VAL A 412 6.46 16.88 10.42
C VAL A 412 7.61 17.60 9.71
N LEU A 413 7.70 18.94 9.80
CA LEU A 413 8.77 19.73 9.18
C LEU A 413 10.10 19.55 9.89
N THR A 414 10.07 19.43 11.23
CA THR A 414 11.28 19.26 12.06
C THR A 414 11.47 17.84 12.53
N ALA A 415 10.53 16.95 12.24
CA ALA A 415 10.42 15.60 12.79
C ALA A 415 10.47 15.55 14.34
N SER A 416 10.17 16.67 15.00
CA SER A 416 10.12 16.75 16.46
C SER A 416 8.82 16.12 16.98
N ASN A 417 8.88 15.58 18.21
CA ASN A 417 7.78 14.89 18.87
C ASN A 417 7.26 13.65 18.14
N GLY A 418 8.10 13.04 17.30
CA GLY A 418 7.79 11.73 16.72
C GLY A 418 7.60 10.71 17.84
N LEU A 419 6.53 9.90 17.74
CA LEU A 419 6.22 8.84 18.69
C LEU A 419 6.33 7.48 18.02
N GLY A 420 6.46 6.45 18.85
CA GLY A 420 6.30 5.07 18.39
C GLY A 420 4.84 4.80 18.02
N HIS A 421 4.64 3.98 17.00
CA HIS A 421 3.31 3.55 16.60
C HIS A 421 3.08 2.08 16.93
N THR A 422 1.83 1.72 17.13
CA THR A 422 1.43 0.34 17.41
C THR A 422 0.45 -0.12 16.34
N TRP A 423 0.85 -1.15 15.58
CA TRP A 423 -0.01 -1.80 14.61
C TRP A 423 -0.71 -2.99 15.25
N PRO A 424 -2.04 -2.97 15.42
CA PRO A 424 -2.78 -4.09 15.97
C PRO A 424 -2.86 -5.21 14.95
N ILE A 425 -2.25 -6.36 15.25
CA ILE A 425 -2.40 -7.58 14.44
C ILE A 425 -3.66 -8.31 14.88
N PHE A 426 -3.84 -8.47 16.21
CA PHE A 426 -5.05 -9.02 16.81
C PHE A 426 -5.47 -8.16 18.00
N ARG A 427 -6.76 -7.84 18.10
CA ARG A 427 -7.36 -7.17 19.25
C ARG A 427 -8.74 -7.73 19.59
N LEU A 428 -9.20 -7.52 20.83
CA LEU A 428 -10.39 -8.16 21.36
C LEU A 428 -11.67 -7.83 20.58
N ALA A 429 -11.84 -6.60 20.10
CA ALA A 429 -13.03 -6.23 19.31
C ALA A 429 -13.17 -7.07 18.05
N GLU A 430 -12.05 -7.42 17.38
CA GLU A 430 -12.09 -8.37 16.26
C GLU A 430 -12.65 -9.73 16.71
N MET A 431 -12.23 -10.22 17.86
CA MET A 431 -12.70 -11.51 18.39
C MET A 431 -14.21 -11.50 18.69
N TYR A 432 -14.72 -10.37 19.20
CA TYR A 432 -16.16 -10.18 19.42
C TYR A 432 -16.91 -10.22 18.08
N LEU A 433 -16.42 -9.54 17.07
CA LEU A 433 -17.03 -9.52 15.74
C LEU A 433 -16.90 -10.87 15.01
N ASN A 434 -15.77 -11.58 15.17
CA ASN A 434 -15.59 -12.93 14.64
C ASN A 434 -16.60 -13.91 15.26
N TYR A 435 -16.82 -13.80 16.56
CA TYR A 435 -17.78 -14.64 17.28
C TYR A 435 -19.22 -14.34 16.86
N ALA A 436 -19.59 -13.06 16.81
CA ALA A 436 -20.93 -12.64 16.38
C ALA A 436 -21.24 -13.08 14.95
N GLU A 437 -20.28 -12.92 14.01
CA GLU A 437 -20.41 -13.37 12.63
C GLU A 437 -20.59 -14.89 12.55
N ALA A 438 -19.70 -15.64 13.19
CA ALA A 438 -19.73 -17.09 13.16
C ALA A 438 -21.02 -17.65 13.79
N LEU A 439 -21.49 -17.06 14.90
CA LEU A 439 -22.76 -17.46 15.51
C LEU A 439 -23.95 -17.16 14.62
N ASN A 440 -23.98 -15.99 13.96
CA ASN A 440 -25.09 -15.66 13.06
C ASN A 440 -25.20 -16.64 11.89
N GLU A 441 -24.08 -17.16 11.40
CA GLU A 441 -24.08 -18.14 10.31
C GLU A 441 -24.35 -19.59 10.76
N TYR A 442 -24.03 -19.92 12.01
CA TYR A 442 -24.19 -21.27 12.57
C TYR A 442 -25.48 -21.44 13.39
N ASN A 443 -25.80 -20.47 14.23
CA ASN A 443 -26.93 -20.49 15.16
C ASN A 443 -27.60 -19.11 15.25
N PRO A 444 -28.30 -18.68 14.17
CA PRO A 444 -28.90 -17.36 14.10
C PRO A 444 -29.90 -17.15 15.26
N GLY A 445 -29.88 -15.93 15.81
CA GLY A 445 -30.72 -15.57 16.97
C GLY A 445 -30.12 -15.92 18.31
N HIS A 446 -28.91 -16.51 18.38
CA HIS A 446 -28.23 -16.74 19.66
C HIS A 446 -27.97 -15.41 20.39
N ALA A 447 -28.28 -15.38 21.71
CA ALA A 447 -28.21 -14.15 22.51
C ALA A 447 -26.81 -13.48 22.52
N ASP A 448 -25.76 -14.28 22.47
CA ASP A 448 -24.37 -13.79 22.45
C ASP A 448 -24.06 -12.94 21.23
N ILE A 449 -24.77 -13.09 20.10
CA ILE A 449 -24.59 -12.24 18.91
C ILE A 449 -24.76 -10.78 19.32
N LEU A 450 -25.88 -10.46 19.94
CA LEU A 450 -26.18 -9.10 20.41
C LEU A 450 -25.28 -8.69 21.58
N THR A 451 -24.97 -9.61 22.48
CA THR A 451 -24.12 -9.33 23.64
C THR A 451 -22.76 -8.76 23.19
N TYR A 452 -22.07 -9.43 22.29
CA TYR A 452 -20.72 -9.01 21.88
C TYR A 452 -20.73 -7.92 20.82
N LEU A 453 -21.69 -7.92 19.90
CA LEU A 453 -21.87 -6.86 18.93
C LEU A 453 -22.22 -5.53 19.62
N ASN A 454 -23.16 -5.55 20.56
CA ASN A 454 -23.55 -4.36 21.32
C ASN A 454 -22.45 -3.88 22.28
N ALA A 455 -21.58 -4.75 22.78
CA ALA A 455 -20.41 -4.31 23.55
C ALA A 455 -19.46 -3.44 22.73
N VAL A 456 -19.21 -3.78 21.46
CA VAL A 456 -18.42 -2.94 20.54
C VAL A 456 -19.12 -1.62 20.26
N ARG A 457 -20.42 -1.65 19.95
CA ARG A 457 -21.23 -0.47 19.69
C ARG A 457 -21.29 0.46 20.90
N GLN A 458 -21.52 -0.08 22.08
CA GLN A 458 -21.61 0.69 23.32
C GLN A 458 -20.29 1.38 23.66
N ARG A 459 -19.12 0.75 23.40
CA ARG A 459 -17.83 1.38 23.57
C ARG A 459 -17.68 2.62 22.66
N ALA A 460 -18.32 2.61 21.49
CA ALA A 460 -18.38 3.72 20.53
C ALA A 460 -19.58 4.65 20.75
N HIS A 461 -20.25 4.55 21.89
CA HIS A 461 -21.46 5.31 22.24
C HIS A 461 -22.60 5.17 21.21
N GLN A 462 -22.60 4.07 20.45
CA GLN A 462 -23.69 3.74 19.54
C GLN A 462 -24.80 3.00 20.26
N PRO A 463 -26.07 3.22 19.89
CA PRO A 463 -27.19 2.48 20.46
C PRO A 463 -27.06 0.97 20.22
N ALA A 464 -27.56 0.21 21.16
CA ALA A 464 -27.67 -1.23 21.02
C ALA A 464 -28.62 -1.60 19.87
N LEU A 465 -28.25 -2.61 19.09
CA LEU A 465 -29.17 -3.20 18.11
C LEU A 465 -30.28 -3.97 18.83
N ALA A 466 -31.49 -3.83 18.31
CA ALA A 466 -32.64 -4.54 18.84
C ALA A 466 -32.62 -6.04 18.50
N ALA A 467 -33.22 -6.85 19.34
CA ALA A 467 -33.47 -8.26 19.06
C ALA A 467 -34.52 -8.43 17.94
N GLY A 468 -34.52 -9.61 17.32
CA GLY A 468 -35.54 -9.98 16.31
C GLY A 468 -35.18 -9.66 14.86
N LEU A 469 -33.93 -9.23 14.57
CA LEU A 469 -33.48 -9.11 13.20
C LEU A 469 -33.39 -10.50 12.53
N SER A 470 -33.75 -10.56 11.24
CA SER A 470 -33.50 -11.77 10.45
C SER A 470 -31.99 -12.07 10.36
N GLN A 471 -31.62 -13.30 10.02
CA GLN A 471 -30.20 -13.67 9.83
C GLN A 471 -29.50 -12.75 8.83
N GLU A 472 -30.17 -12.41 7.71
CA GLU A 472 -29.64 -11.49 6.69
C GLU A 472 -29.44 -10.07 7.25
N ALA A 473 -30.45 -9.54 7.91
CA ALA A 473 -30.37 -8.20 8.49
C ALA A 473 -29.28 -8.12 9.56
N MET A 474 -29.15 -9.16 10.37
CA MET A 474 -28.08 -9.28 11.36
C MET A 474 -26.70 -9.41 10.70
N ARG A 475 -26.58 -10.20 9.61
CA ARG A 475 -25.35 -10.30 8.82
C ARG A 475 -24.89 -8.95 8.31
N GLU A 476 -25.79 -8.15 7.72
CA GLU A 476 -25.45 -6.82 7.23
C GLU A 476 -25.10 -5.84 8.37
N ALA A 477 -25.74 -5.94 9.51
CA ALA A 477 -25.40 -5.17 10.71
C ALA A 477 -24.00 -5.52 11.23
N ILE A 478 -23.67 -6.82 11.32
CA ILE A 478 -22.34 -7.29 11.73
C ILE A 478 -21.27 -6.84 10.74
N ARG A 479 -21.52 -6.97 9.43
CA ARG A 479 -20.57 -6.56 8.38
C ARG A 479 -20.30 -5.05 8.42
N ARG A 480 -21.33 -4.24 8.64
CA ARG A 480 -21.19 -2.78 8.77
C ARG A 480 -20.42 -2.43 10.05
N GLU A 481 -20.79 -2.99 11.18
CA GLU A 481 -20.06 -2.77 12.43
C GLU A 481 -18.59 -3.16 12.30
N ARG A 482 -18.31 -4.31 11.66
CA ARG A 482 -16.96 -4.76 11.40
C ARG A 482 -16.17 -3.80 10.49
N ARG A 483 -16.81 -3.27 9.43
CA ARG A 483 -16.19 -2.29 8.53
C ARG A 483 -15.78 -1.02 9.27
N VAL A 484 -16.69 -0.47 10.08
CA VAL A 484 -16.47 0.77 10.82
C VAL A 484 -15.46 0.57 11.97
N GLU A 485 -15.60 -0.51 12.72
CA GLU A 485 -14.74 -0.80 13.87
C GLU A 485 -13.30 -1.09 13.47
N LEU A 486 -13.11 -1.86 12.42
CA LEU A 486 -11.80 -2.33 11.96
C LEU A 486 -11.25 -1.53 10.76
N ALA A 487 -11.81 -0.36 10.47
CA ALA A 487 -11.34 0.52 9.40
C ALA A 487 -9.83 0.80 9.53
N PHE A 488 -9.09 0.70 8.44
CA PHE A 488 -7.64 0.86 8.37
C PHE A 488 -6.84 -0.11 9.25
N GLU A 489 -7.33 -1.33 9.44
CA GLU A 489 -6.62 -2.43 10.08
C GLU A 489 -6.42 -3.62 9.12
N GLU A 490 -6.41 -3.38 7.81
CA GLU A 490 -6.29 -4.35 6.71
C GLU A 490 -7.44 -5.38 6.62
N HIS A 491 -8.54 -5.22 7.37
CA HIS A 491 -9.62 -6.20 7.35
C HIS A 491 -10.48 -6.11 6.10
N ARG A 492 -10.79 -4.90 5.60
CA ARG A 492 -11.72 -4.71 4.49
C ARG A 492 -11.33 -5.50 3.24
N ALA A 493 -10.06 -5.46 2.85
CA ALA A 493 -9.56 -6.16 1.68
C ALA A 493 -9.81 -7.68 1.72
N TRP A 494 -9.71 -8.26 2.91
CA TRP A 494 -9.92 -9.69 3.11
C TRP A 494 -11.38 -10.03 3.32
N ASP A 495 -12.14 -9.20 4.00
CA ASP A 495 -13.58 -9.37 4.24
C ASP A 495 -14.37 -9.36 2.92
N VAL A 496 -14.07 -8.40 2.04
CA VAL A 496 -14.68 -8.32 0.69
C VAL A 496 -14.43 -9.61 -0.11
N ARG A 497 -13.19 -10.12 -0.07
CA ARG A 497 -12.81 -11.35 -0.77
C ARG A 497 -13.47 -12.58 -0.16
N ARG A 498 -13.34 -12.77 1.17
CA ARG A 498 -13.86 -13.97 1.84
C ARG A 498 -15.38 -14.08 1.81
N TRP A 499 -16.10 -12.95 1.80
CA TRP A 499 -17.55 -12.89 1.62
C TRP A 499 -17.98 -13.01 0.16
N LYS A 500 -17.07 -12.94 -0.81
CA LYS A 500 -17.33 -12.91 -2.25
C LYS A 500 -18.31 -11.79 -2.65
N ILE A 501 -18.01 -10.57 -2.22
CA ILE A 501 -18.79 -9.37 -2.53
C ILE A 501 -18.00 -8.35 -3.36
N GLY A 502 -16.89 -8.79 -3.98
CA GLY A 502 -15.98 -7.91 -4.73
C GLY A 502 -16.68 -7.18 -5.88
N SER A 503 -17.52 -7.84 -6.65
CA SER A 503 -18.26 -7.22 -7.76
C SER A 503 -19.17 -6.07 -7.29
N LYS A 504 -19.72 -6.16 -6.07
CA LYS A 504 -20.60 -5.14 -5.51
C LYS A 504 -19.85 -3.98 -4.88
N THR A 505 -18.62 -4.17 -4.42
CA THR A 505 -17.86 -3.19 -3.66
C THR A 505 -16.72 -2.59 -4.46
N LEU A 506 -15.93 -3.44 -5.14
CA LEU A 506 -14.76 -3.02 -5.92
C LEU A 506 -15.07 -2.84 -7.41
N GLY A 507 -16.22 -3.31 -7.87
CA GLY A 507 -16.72 -3.12 -9.24
C GLY A 507 -17.48 -1.80 -9.45
N SER A 508 -17.55 -0.93 -8.43
CA SER A 508 -18.17 0.39 -8.50
C SER A 508 -17.11 1.48 -8.33
N ASP A 509 -17.39 2.66 -8.87
CA ASP A 509 -16.51 3.81 -8.72
C ASP A 509 -16.34 4.18 -7.24
N LEU A 510 -15.12 4.50 -6.87
CA LEU A 510 -14.81 5.03 -5.57
C LEU A 510 -15.35 6.47 -5.48
N GLN A 511 -16.10 6.76 -4.42
CA GLN A 511 -16.73 8.06 -4.25
C GLN A 511 -15.88 8.98 -3.37
N GLY A 512 -15.84 10.25 -3.74
CA GLY A 512 -15.33 11.36 -2.92
C GLY A 512 -16.44 12.40 -2.66
N LEU A 513 -16.12 13.46 -1.94
CA LEU A 513 -17.00 14.58 -1.69
C LEU A 513 -16.39 15.88 -2.18
N ASP A 514 -17.01 16.51 -3.17
CA ASP A 514 -16.69 17.85 -3.61
C ASP A 514 -17.47 18.88 -2.80
N ILE A 515 -16.76 19.83 -2.20
CA ILE A 515 -17.33 20.93 -1.43
C ILE A 515 -16.98 22.22 -2.16
N THR A 516 -17.97 22.83 -2.81
CA THR A 516 -17.83 24.14 -3.44
C THR A 516 -18.35 25.22 -2.49
N ALA A 517 -17.57 26.29 -2.28
CA ALA A 517 -18.03 27.44 -1.51
C ALA A 517 -19.12 28.17 -2.30
N THR A 518 -20.34 28.23 -1.77
CA THR A 518 -21.36 29.16 -2.27
C THR A 518 -20.94 30.57 -1.88
N GLN A 519 -20.62 31.42 -2.85
CA GLN A 519 -20.46 32.84 -2.60
C GLN A 519 -21.82 33.42 -2.18
N THR A 520 -22.03 33.66 -0.89
CA THR A 520 -23.06 34.55 -0.42
C THR A 520 -22.69 35.96 -0.84
N GLY A 521 -23.53 36.56 -1.69
CA GLY A 521 -23.32 37.81 -2.36
C GLY A 521 -22.89 38.97 -1.46
N GLY A 522 -21.71 39.49 -1.71
CA GLY A 522 -21.24 40.81 -1.33
C GLY A 522 -21.10 41.63 -2.60
N SER A 523 -21.91 42.68 -2.73
CA SER A 523 -21.89 43.69 -3.80
C SER A 523 -20.48 44.31 -3.87
N GLY A 524 -19.84 44.28 -5.02
CA GLY A 524 -18.72 45.15 -5.28
C GLY A 524 -17.72 44.66 -6.33
N SER A 525 -17.80 45.29 -7.48
CA SER A 525 -16.79 45.44 -8.53
C SER A 525 -16.58 44.27 -9.52
N SER A 526 -17.10 44.50 -10.70
CA SER A 526 -16.86 43.72 -11.93
C SER A 526 -15.37 43.66 -12.27
N SER A 527 -14.81 42.50 -12.12
CA SER A 527 -13.67 42.09 -12.94
C SER A 527 -14.15 40.88 -13.77
N THR A 528 -14.07 41.06 -15.07
CA THR A 528 -14.42 40.08 -16.10
C THR A 528 -13.57 38.84 -15.90
N SER A 529 -14.12 37.84 -15.21
CA SER A 529 -13.57 36.50 -15.23
C SER A 529 -14.14 35.79 -16.45
N GLY A 530 -13.27 35.43 -17.38
CA GLY A 530 -13.62 34.57 -18.48
C GLY A 530 -14.19 33.26 -17.92
N SER A 531 -15.42 32.96 -18.34
CA SER A 531 -16.05 31.67 -18.13
C SER A 531 -15.18 30.60 -18.79
N THR A 532 -14.48 29.81 -17.99
CA THR A 532 -13.95 28.52 -18.44
C THR A 532 -15.14 27.61 -18.61
N THR A 533 -15.70 27.59 -19.82
CA THR A 533 -16.55 26.47 -20.24
C THR A 533 -15.64 25.24 -20.31
N THR A 534 -15.85 24.28 -19.42
CA THR A 534 -15.29 22.94 -19.58
C THR A 534 -15.81 22.41 -20.92
N GLU A 535 -14.91 22.30 -21.91
CA GLU A 535 -15.24 21.73 -23.19
C GLU A 535 -15.47 20.23 -23.00
N THR A 536 -16.70 19.78 -23.19
CA THR A 536 -17.05 18.37 -23.13
C THR A 536 -17.45 17.90 -24.52
N ILE A 537 -16.86 16.80 -24.97
CA ILE A 537 -17.33 16.13 -26.19
C ILE A 537 -18.82 15.77 -26.02
N PRO A 538 -19.66 15.96 -27.00
CA PRO A 538 -21.05 15.52 -26.92
C PRO A 538 -21.15 14.05 -26.54
N ALA A 539 -22.03 13.71 -25.61
CA ALA A 539 -22.19 12.34 -25.13
C ALA A 539 -22.46 11.33 -26.25
N SER A 540 -23.02 11.79 -27.40
CA SER A 540 -23.22 10.98 -28.60
C SER A 540 -21.92 10.57 -29.32
N GLU A 541 -20.82 11.25 -29.06
CA GLU A 541 -19.50 10.97 -29.66
C GLU A 541 -18.62 10.08 -28.76
N ILE A 542 -19.04 9.85 -27.51
CA ILE A 542 -18.34 8.99 -26.59
C ILE A 542 -18.81 7.54 -26.80
N PRO A 543 -17.92 6.59 -27.13
CA PRO A 543 -18.30 5.20 -27.31
C PRO A 543 -18.91 4.58 -26.05
N ALA A 544 -19.83 3.63 -26.20
CA ALA A 544 -20.45 2.94 -25.08
C ALA A 544 -19.39 2.29 -24.16
N GLY A 545 -19.49 2.52 -22.87
CA GLY A 545 -18.53 2.06 -21.86
C GLY A 545 -17.32 2.95 -21.66
N TRP A 546 -17.27 4.11 -22.31
CA TRP A 546 -16.22 5.12 -22.13
C TRP A 546 -16.80 6.38 -21.54
N TYR A 547 -15.97 7.20 -20.92
CA TYR A 547 -16.32 8.55 -20.45
C TYR A 547 -15.22 9.53 -20.90
N TYR A 548 -15.60 10.78 -21.10
CA TYR A 548 -14.63 11.85 -21.38
C TYR A 548 -13.81 12.13 -20.13
N TYR A 549 -12.49 12.03 -20.25
CA TYR A 549 -11.59 12.28 -19.14
C TYR A 549 -11.08 13.71 -19.18
N ASP A 550 -10.41 14.09 -20.26
CA ASP A 550 -9.80 15.41 -20.43
C ASP A 550 -9.45 15.65 -21.90
N GLY A 551 -9.37 16.91 -22.33
CA GLY A 551 -8.95 17.27 -23.69
C GLY A 551 -9.24 18.71 -24.04
N ASP A 552 -8.71 19.15 -25.19
CA ASP A 552 -8.93 20.47 -25.76
C ASP A 552 -9.42 20.32 -27.21
N GLU A 553 -10.60 20.84 -27.51
CA GLU A 553 -11.20 20.86 -28.84
C GLU A 553 -10.76 22.08 -29.67
N PHE A 554 -9.87 22.91 -29.13
CA PHE A 554 -9.35 24.11 -29.78
C PHE A 554 -10.43 25.10 -30.28
N ASN A 555 -11.50 25.26 -29.52
CA ASN A 555 -12.63 26.15 -29.89
C ASN A 555 -12.39 27.61 -29.54
N GLY A 556 -11.35 27.92 -28.78
CA GLY A 556 -10.97 29.27 -28.36
C GLY A 556 -10.42 30.16 -29.49
N SER A 557 -10.16 31.42 -29.17
CA SER A 557 -9.48 32.37 -30.04
C SER A 557 -7.95 32.39 -29.89
N SER A 558 -7.45 31.72 -28.85
CA SER A 558 -6.03 31.53 -28.52
C SER A 558 -5.79 30.13 -28.04
N ILE A 559 -4.54 29.66 -28.01
CA ILE A 559 -4.16 28.42 -27.38
C ILE A 559 -4.55 28.48 -25.91
N ASP A 560 -5.27 27.48 -25.43
CA ASP A 560 -5.61 27.38 -24.01
C ASP A 560 -4.39 26.90 -23.21
N HIS A 561 -3.81 27.81 -22.46
CA HIS A 561 -2.62 27.54 -21.66
C HIS A 561 -2.93 26.75 -20.37
N HIS A 562 -4.19 26.43 -20.07
CA HIS A 562 -4.52 25.41 -19.06
C HIS A 562 -4.10 24.01 -19.53
N TYR A 563 -4.23 23.74 -20.83
CA TYR A 563 -3.85 22.47 -21.44
C TYR A 563 -2.45 22.47 -22.03
N TRP A 564 -2.02 23.57 -22.66
CA TRP A 564 -0.89 23.55 -23.56
C TRP A 564 0.16 24.62 -23.26
N GLY A 565 1.40 24.17 -23.12
CA GLY A 565 2.57 25.00 -23.34
C GLY A 565 3.00 24.97 -24.79
N ILE A 566 3.63 26.04 -25.28
CA ILE A 566 4.16 26.12 -26.64
C ILE A 566 5.67 25.90 -26.59
N LEU A 567 6.17 24.96 -27.40
CA LEU A 567 7.61 24.76 -27.56
C LEU A 567 8.24 25.94 -28.28
N GLY A 568 9.42 26.38 -27.83
CA GLY A 568 10.20 27.45 -28.50
C GLY A 568 10.35 28.71 -27.65
N ASP A 569 9.78 28.79 -26.49
CA ASP A 569 10.10 29.82 -25.51
C ASP A 569 11.54 29.65 -25.00
N SER A 570 12.36 30.71 -25.12
CA SER A 570 13.74 30.73 -24.62
C SER A 570 13.88 30.49 -23.12
N ARG A 571 12.79 30.55 -22.37
CA ARG A 571 12.71 30.28 -20.91
C ARG A 571 12.38 28.86 -20.57
N THR A 572 11.92 28.04 -21.51
CA THR A 572 11.82 26.60 -21.30
C THR A 572 13.21 26.00 -21.44
N LYS A 573 13.68 25.26 -20.44
CA LYS A 573 14.95 24.50 -20.51
C LYS A 573 15.04 23.55 -21.72
N ASN A 574 13.98 23.43 -22.50
CA ASN A 574 13.78 22.59 -23.65
C ASN A 574 13.70 23.34 -24.99
N ALA A 575 14.09 24.62 -25.08
CA ALA A 575 14.27 25.30 -26.35
C ALA A 575 15.24 24.58 -27.33
N GLN A 576 15.88 23.51 -26.86
CA GLN A 576 16.84 22.68 -27.59
C GLN A 576 16.26 21.35 -28.12
N TYR A 577 14.98 21.06 -27.93
CA TYR A 577 14.42 19.75 -28.32
C TYR A 577 14.44 19.46 -29.82
N GLY A 578 14.60 20.45 -30.66
CA GLY A 578 14.73 20.30 -32.13
C GLY A 578 16.11 19.89 -32.62
N GLN A 579 17.09 19.62 -31.75
CA GLN A 579 18.50 19.43 -32.15
C GLN A 579 19.02 18.00 -32.01
N GLN A 580 18.16 17.01 -31.78
CA GLN A 580 18.60 15.64 -31.77
C GLN A 580 18.81 15.11 -33.20
N GLN A 581 19.97 14.48 -33.38
CA GLN A 581 20.39 13.63 -34.51
C GLN A 581 19.64 13.81 -35.84
N GLY A 582 20.04 14.84 -36.62
CA GLY A 582 19.57 14.98 -38.01
C GLY A 582 18.36 15.86 -38.21
N MET A 583 17.75 16.40 -37.18
CA MET A 583 16.70 17.41 -37.29
C MET A 583 17.32 18.79 -37.64
N VAL A 584 16.76 19.47 -38.61
CA VAL A 584 17.20 20.79 -39.10
C VAL A 584 16.21 21.90 -38.72
N GLN A 585 15.50 21.74 -37.62
CA GLN A 585 14.46 22.68 -37.18
C GLN A 585 14.74 23.26 -35.79
N THR A 586 14.27 24.48 -35.57
CA THR A 586 14.23 25.14 -34.26
C THR A 586 12.77 25.45 -33.95
N TYR A 587 12.33 25.10 -32.77
CA TYR A 587 10.97 25.43 -32.32
C TYR A 587 10.84 26.91 -32.01
N ARG A 588 9.74 27.51 -32.47
CA ARG A 588 9.40 28.91 -32.27
C ARG A 588 7.93 29.04 -31.90
N GLU A 589 7.66 29.88 -30.92
CA GLU A 589 6.31 30.12 -30.40
C GLU A 589 5.37 30.68 -31.48
N GLU A 590 5.85 31.59 -32.29
CA GLU A 590 5.11 32.20 -33.41
C GLU A 590 4.72 31.22 -34.52
N GLN A 591 5.20 29.99 -34.47
CA GLN A 591 4.84 28.92 -35.39
C GLN A 591 3.59 28.14 -34.96
N VAL A 592 3.02 28.47 -33.79
CA VAL A 592 1.77 27.90 -33.29
C VAL A 592 0.71 28.99 -33.23
N SER A 593 -0.44 28.78 -33.84
CA SER A 593 -1.55 29.74 -33.85
C SER A 593 -2.89 29.05 -33.90
N MET A 594 -3.92 29.71 -33.36
CA MET A 594 -5.30 29.32 -33.59
C MET A 594 -5.76 29.82 -34.95
N VAL A 595 -6.44 28.97 -35.68
CA VAL A 595 -7.04 29.30 -37.00
C VAL A 595 -8.47 28.76 -37.08
N LYS A 596 -9.27 29.43 -37.92
CA LYS A 596 -10.65 29.02 -38.21
C LYS A 596 -10.81 28.83 -39.69
N GLU A 597 -11.14 27.60 -40.12
CA GLU A 597 -11.40 27.26 -41.52
C GLU A 597 -12.70 26.47 -41.61
N ASN A 598 -13.58 26.83 -42.51
CA ASN A 598 -14.87 26.15 -42.74
C ASN A 598 -15.76 25.97 -41.48
N GLY A 599 -15.70 26.95 -40.57
CA GLY A 599 -16.47 26.91 -39.34
C GLY A 599 -15.84 26.10 -38.18
N LEU A 600 -14.73 25.41 -38.42
CA LEU A 600 -13.98 24.67 -37.42
C LEU A 600 -12.77 25.46 -36.94
N SER A 601 -12.51 25.48 -35.68
CA SER A 601 -11.30 26.04 -35.07
C SER A 601 -10.30 24.92 -34.80
N PHE A 602 -9.01 25.21 -34.91
CA PHE A 602 -7.94 24.26 -34.59
C PHE A 602 -6.60 24.98 -34.36
N ALA A 603 -5.71 24.34 -33.63
CA ALA A 603 -4.33 24.78 -33.50
C ALA A 603 -3.56 24.44 -34.79
N ARG A 604 -2.92 25.46 -35.38
CA ARG A 604 -2.06 25.30 -36.55
C ARG A 604 -0.61 25.36 -36.11
N ILE A 605 0.17 24.33 -36.40
CA ILE A 605 1.61 24.28 -36.26
C ILE A 605 2.20 24.48 -37.67
N THR A 606 3.02 25.50 -37.82
CA THR A 606 3.58 25.91 -39.13
C THR A 606 5.08 25.67 -39.18
N ALA A 607 5.55 25.06 -40.26
CA ALA A 607 6.98 24.99 -40.54
C ALA A 607 7.34 26.06 -41.61
N THR A 608 8.29 26.97 -41.31
CA THR A 608 8.74 28.02 -42.24
C THR A 608 10.24 27.97 -42.39
N ARG A 609 10.70 28.23 -43.63
CA ARG A 609 12.12 28.34 -43.91
C ARG A 609 12.62 29.72 -43.52
N ASN A 610 13.69 29.78 -42.71
CA ASN A 610 14.32 31.03 -42.36
C ASN A 610 15.50 31.30 -43.28
N GLY A 611 15.47 32.43 -44.00
CA GLY A 611 16.56 32.87 -44.85
C GLY A 611 17.80 33.34 -44.07
N ASN A 612 17.70 33.56 -42.76
CA ASN A 612 18.80 34.02 -41.90
C ASN A 612 18.86 33.20 -40.61
N PRO A 613 19.37 31.98 -40.68
CA PRO A 613 19.32 31.06 -39.53
C PRO A 613 20.22 31.55 -38.38
N PRO A 614 19.77 31.43 -37.12
CA PRO A 614 20.69 31.50 -36.01
C PRO A 614 21.75 30.40 -36.15
N LYS A 615 22.96 30.66 -35.66
CA LYS A 615 24.05 29.68 -35.69
C LYS A 615 23.53 28.34 -35.12
N SER A 616 23.50 27.34 -35.98
CA SER A 616 23.11 25.99 -35.57
C SER A 616 24.08 25.51 -34.49
N THR A 617 23.54 25.02 -33.37
CA THR A 617 24.30 24.29 -32.36
C THR A 617 24.52 22.84 -32.76
N ASN A 618 24.04 22.42 -33.93
CA ASN A 618 24.25 21.08 -34.47
C ASN A 618 25.72 20.86 -34.82
N LYS A 619 26.33 19.81 -34.28
CA LYS A 619 27.75 19.46 -34.56
C LYS A 619 28.03 19.15 -36.04
N ASP A 620 26.98 18.84 -36.83
CA ASP A 620 27.11 18.59 -38.26
C ASP A 620 26.78 19.86 -39.09
N ALA A 621 27.82 20.67 -39.30
CA ALA A 621 27.72 21.93 -40.05
C ALA A 621 27.35 21.78 -41.54
N SER A 622 27.29 20.55 -42.08
CA SER A 622 26.99 20.26 -43.48
C SER A 622 25.50 20.21 -43.82
N LYS A 623 24.61 20.17 -42.82
CA LYS A 623 23.15 20.03 -42.99
C LYS A 623 22.38 21.32 -42.69
N LYS A 624 22.80 22.44 -43.22
CA LYS A 624 22.25 23.78 -42.96
C LYS A 624 21.09 24.13 -43.88
N GLU A 625 19.91 23.62 -43.62
CA GLU A 625 18.69 24.32 -44.01
C GLU A 625 17.85 24.62 -42.77
N PRO A 626 17.81 25.87 -42.31
CA PRO A 626 17.12 26.20 -41.06
C PRO A 626 15.62 26.29 -41.32
N TRP A 627 14.88 25.41 -40.66
CA TRP A 627 13.45 25.49 -40.58
C TRP A 627 13.04 25.92 -39.18
N TRP A 628 12.06 26.79 -39.12
CA TRP A 628 11.33 27.06 -37.89
C TRP A 628 10.08 26.23 -37.87
N SER A 629 9.79 25.60 -36.72
CA SER A 629 8.62 24.77 -36.47
C SER A 629 8.01 25.16 -35.15
N GLY A 630 6.83 24.61 -34.86
CA GLY A 630 6.15 24.74 -33.58
C GLY A 630 5.86 23.38 -32.94
N GLY A 631 5.44 23.40 -31.72
CA GLY A 631 4.95 22.20 -31.00
C GLY A 631 4.10 22.58 -29.80
N LEU A 632 3.14 21.78 -29.51
CA LEU A 632 2.33 21.86 -28.29
C LEU A 632 2.80 20.78 -27.32
N ILE A 633 2.87 21.12 -26.05
CA ILE A 633 3.29 20.21 -25.00
C ILE A 633 2.34 20.34 -23.80
N SER A 634 1.81 19.24 -23.32
CA SER A 634 0.97 19.18 -22.12
C SER A 634 1.76 19.07 -20.82
N ARG A 635 3.09 19.22 -20.89
CA ARG A 635 3.97 19.27 -19.73
C ARG A 635 3.92 20.67 -19.12
N GLU A 636 4.06 20.77 -17.78
CA GLU A 636 4.22 22.03 -17.08
C GLU A 636 5.29 22.92 -17.71
N THR A 637 4.93 24.16 -18.01
CA THR A 637 5.86 25.18 -18.48
C THR A 637 5.80 26.40 -17.57
N SER A 638 6.97 26.88 -17.15
CA SER A 638 7.05 28.03 -16.24
C SER A 638 6.53 29.35 -16.85
N LYS A 639 6.39 29.42 -18.15
CA LYS A 639 5.90 30.63 -18.87
C LYS A 639 4.40 30.77 -18.81
N TYR A 640 3.68 29.66 -18.98
CA TYR A 640 2.22 29.66 -19.17
C TYR A 640 1.47 29.22 -17.93
N GLY A 641 2.19 28.63 -16.94
CA GLY A 641 1.59 28.15 -15.70
C GLY A 641 0.67 26.94 -15.90
N ASN A 642 0.74 26.30 -17.08
CA ASN A 642 0.01 25.07 -17.30
C ASN A 642 0.57 23.93 -16.44
N GLU A 643 -0.31 23.10 -15.94
CA GLU A 643 0.05 21.89 -15.21
C GLU A 643 0.36 20.75 -16.17
N ALA A 644 1.23 19.82 -15.76
CA ALA A 644 1.48 18.62 -16.53
C ALA A 644 0.20 17.75 -16.55
N LYS A 645 -0.19 17.30 -17.74
CA LYS A 645 -1.34 16.39 -17.91
C LYS A 645 -0.86 14.95 -17.93
N TYR A 646 -1.53 14.12 -17.15
CA TYR A 646 -1.26 12.70 -17.03
C TYR A 646 -2.52 11.92 -17.41
N TYR A 647 -2.36 10.95 -18.30
CA TYR A 647 -3.47 10.12 -18.76
C TYR A 647 -3.40 8.75 -18.07
N PRO A 648 -4.52 8.23 -17.55
CA PRO A 648 -4.55 6.91 -16.92
C PRO A 648 -4.15 5.79 -17.90
N LEU A 649 -3.62 4.70 -17.37
CA LEU A 649 -3.46 3.46 -18.16
C LEU A 649 -4.83 3.04 -18.75
N TYR A 650 -4.80 2.48 -19.96
CA TYR A 650 -6.00 2.08 -20.72
C TYR A 650 -6.88 3.25 -21.18
N SER A 651 -6.35 4.46 -21.22
CA SER A 651 -7.03 5.59 -21.87
C SER A 651 -7.06 5.40 -23.38
N ARG A 652 -8.16 5.80 -24.00
CA ARG A 652 -8.25 6.01 -25.44
C ARG A 652 -7.92 7.47 -25.73
N ILE A 653 -6.90 7.74 -26.54
CA ILE A 653 -6.50 9.08 -26.96
C ILE A 653 -6.91 9.25 -28.40
N GLU A 654 -7.71 10.26 -28.68
CA GLU A 654 -8.11 10.64 -30.03
C GLU A 654 -7.47 11.97 -30.41
N ILE A 655 -6.81 11.99 -31.55
CA ILE A 655 -6.19 13.18 -32.13
C ILE A 655 -6.76 13.38 -33.52
N ARG A 656 -7.48 14.48 -33.74
CA ARG A 656 -7.89 14.92 -35.09
C ARG A 656 -6.81 15.86 -35.63
N ALA A 657 -6.11 15.43 -36.66
CA ALA A 657 -5.05 16.23 -37.27
C ALA A 657 -5.17 16.25 -38.80
N LYS A 658 -4.97 17.41 -39.39
CA LYS A 658 -4.76 17.58 -40.84
C LYS A 658 -3.25 17.72 -41.08
N ILE A 659 -2.66 16.71 -41.72
CA ILE A 659 -1.23 16.60 -41.90
C ILE A 659 -0.89 17.01 -43.32
N PRO A 660 0.06 17.96 -43.56
CA PRO A 660 0.52 18.31 -44.89
C PRO A 660 1.38 17.18 -45.47
N TRP A 661 1.14 16.85 -46.73
CA TRP A 661 1.87 15.83 -47.50
C TRP A 661 3.06 16.46 -48.23
N ASN A 662 4.02 17.00 -47.51
CA ASN A 662 5.21 17.59 -48.12
C ASN A 662 6.44 16.76 -47.76
N TYR A 663 7.33 16.59 -48.76
CA TYR A 663 8.60 15.90 -48.53
C TYR A 663 9.39 16.52 -47.38
N GLY A 664 9.89 15.69 -46.48
CA GLY A 664 10.68 16.13 -45.34
C GLY A 664 9.87 16.62 -44.13
N VAL A 665 8.54 16.55 -44.18
CA VAL A 665 7.71 16.79 -43.00
C VAL A 665 7.67 15.52 -42.11
N TRP A 666 7.99 15.71 -40.87
CA TRP A 666 7.87 14.71 -39.84
C TRP A 666 6.94 15.26 -38.76
N MET A 667 5.78 14.69 -38.65
CA MET A 667 4.84 14.98 -37.58
C MET A 667 4.79 13.79 -36.63
N SER A 668 4.92 14.04 -35.34
CA SER A 668 4.76 13.03 -34.30
C SER A 668 3.85 13.51 -33.18
N SER A 669 3.05 12.60 -32.67
CA SER A 669 2.26 12.75 -31.45
C SER A 669 2.61 11.59 -30.52
N TRP A 670 3.14 11.88 -29.35
CA TRP A 670 3.70 10.85 -28.48
C TRP A 670 3.53 11.19 -27.00
N LEU A 671 3.57 10.16 -26.18
CA LEU A 671 3.54 10.23 -24.72
C LEU A 671 4.89 9.85 -24.16
N ARG A 672 5.25 10.44 -23.03
CA ARG A 672 6.44 10.05 -22.27
C ARG A 672 6.10 9.73 -20.84
N HIS A 673 6.92 8.88 -20.20
CA HIS A 673 6.83 8.64 -18.78
C HIS A 673 7.08 9.93 -18.00
N HIS A 674 6.28 10.20 -16.97
CA HIS A 674 6.29 11.46 -16.21
C HIS A 674 7.63 11.79 -15.52
N LEU A 675 8.45 10.80 -15.21
CA LEU A 675 9.76 10.99 -14.57
C LEU A 675 10.84 11.50 -15.53
N GLY A 676 10.54 11.68 -16.82
CA GLY A 676 11.44 12.31 -17.79
C GLY A 676 12.67 11.50 -18.17
N TYR A 677 12.73 10.23 -17.85
CA TYR A 677 13.81 9.33 -18.24
C TYR A 677 13.50 8.65 -19.57
N ASP A 678 14.53 8.37 -20.35
CA ASP A 678 14.46 7.78 -21.70
C ASP A 678 13.95 6.32 -21.72
N VAL A 679 13.14 5.92 -20.73
CA VAL A 679 12.78 4.52 -20.49
C VAL A 679 11.52 4.09 -21.21
N CYS A 680 10.56 5.00 -21.44
CA CYS A 680 9.31 4.66 -22.13
C CYS A 680 8.80 5.87 -22.93
N GLU A 681 8.76 5.72 -24.25
CA GLU A 681 8.11 6.61 -25.18
C GLU A 681 7.06 5.80 -25.95
N LEU A 682 5.85 6.31 -26.02
CA LEU A 682 4.75 5.72 -26.79
C LEU A 682 4.37 6.70 -27.91
N ASP A 683 4.74 6.37 -29.15
CA ASP A 683 4.36 7.14 -30.30
C ASP A 683 2.92 6.75 -30.70
N ILE A 684 1.99 7.70 -30.55
CA ILE A 684 0.59 7.52 -30.97
C ILE A 684 0.52 7.60 -32.48
N GLN A 685 1.23 8.56 -33.06
CA GLN A 685 1.32 8.76 -34.49
C GLN A 685 2.70 9.28 -34.86
N GLU A 686 3.32 8.68 -35.86
CA GLU A 686 4.56 9.16 -36.42
C GLU A 686 4.51 9.02 -37.95
N PHE A 687 4.60 10.16 -38.67
CA PHE A 687 4.50 10.23 -40.10
C PHE A 687 5.81 10.69 -40.71
N PHE A 688 6.41 9.82 -41.53
CA PHE A 688 7.61 10.15 -42.33
C PHE A 688 7.22 10.24 -43.80
N VAL A 689 7.35 11.39 -44.40
CA VAL A 689 7.19 11.57 -45.84
C VAL A 689 8.54 11.43 -46.52
N LYS A 690 8.95 10.20 -46.81
CA LYS A 690 10.24 9.89 -47.41
C LYS A 690 10.21 9.69 -48.93
N GLU A 691 9.10 9.15 -49.46
CA GLU A 691 9.00 8.81 -50.87
C GLU A 691 7.59 9.12 -51.39
N PHE A 692 7.51 10.19 -52.23
CA PHE A 692 6.25 10.71 -52.73
C PHE A 692 5.79 10.07 -54.04
N GLU A 693 6.68 9.47 -54.83
CA GLU A 693 6.36 9.13 -56.21
C GLU A 693 5.56 7.83 -56.40
N ASN A 694 5.57 6.89 -55.44
CA ASN A 694 4.98 5.60 -55.66
C ASN A 694 3.85 5.14 -54.69
N TYR A 695 3.72 5.78 -53.51
CA TYR A 695 2.72 5.36 -52.52
C TYR A 695 2.22 6.53 -51.64
N PRO A 696 1.27 7.34 -52.07
CA PRO A 696 0.76 8.50 -51.36
C PRO A 696 -0.05 8.14 -50.08
N GLN A 697 -0.18 6.89 -49.70
CA GLN A 697 -0.98 6.42 -48.56
C GLN A 697 -0.23 5.49 -47.59
N LYS A 698 1.08 5.37 -47.69
CA LYS A 698 1.83 4.58 -46.72
C LYS A 698 2.31 5.46 -45.58
N TYR A 699 1.64 5.35 -44.47
CA TYR A 699 2.09 5.83 -43.16
C TYR A 699 2.54 4.62 -42.31
N LYS A 700 3.56 4.82 -41.53
CA LYS A 700 4.00 3.85 -40.54
C LYS A 700 3.47 4.34 -39.17
N VAL A 701 2.55 3.57 -38.60
CA VAL A 701 2.22 3.68 -37.17
C VAL A 701 3.21 2.75 -36.47
N SER A 702 4.12 3.29 -35.68
CA SER A 702 4.96 2.47 -34.81
C SER A 702 4.28 2.41 -33.45
N GLN A 703 3.93 1.20 -33.01
CA GLN A 703 3.69 0.89 -31.62
C GLN A 703 5.00 0.27 -31.10
N THR A 704 5.63 0.93 -30.16
CA THR A 704 6.72 0.37 -29.35
C THR A 704 6.21 -0.06 -28.00
#